data_552b7fd0d8b5039b13dd4f777f7e996a
#
_entry.id   552b7fd0d8b5039b13dd4f777f7e996a
#
_cell.length_a   1.000
_cell.length_b   1.000
_cell.length_c   1.000
_cell.angle_alpha   90.00
_cell.angle_beta   90.00
_cell.angle_gamma   90.00
#
_symmetry.space_group_name_H-M   'P 1'
#
loop_
_entity.id
_entity.type
_entity.pdbx_description
1 polymer ?
#
loop_
_entity_poly.entity_id
_entity_poly.type
_entity_poly.pdbx_seq_one_letter_code
_entity_poly.pdbx_strand_id
1 'polypeptide(L)'
;MMFYRLLSIVGRQRASPGWQNWSSARNSTSAAEARSMALPTQAQVVICGGGITGTSVAYHLSKMGWKDIVLLEQGRLAAGSTRFCAGILSTARHLTIEQKMADYSNKLYYQLEQETGIQTGYTRTGSIFLAQTQDRLISLKRINAGLNVIGIPSEIISPKKVAELHHLLNVHDLVGAMHVPEDAVVSSADVALALASAASQNGVQIYDRTSVLHVMVKKGQVTGVETDKGQIECQYFVNCAGQWAYELGLSNEEPVSIPLHACEHFYLLTRPLETPLQSSTPTIVDADGRIYIRNWQGGILSGGFEKNPKPIFTEGKNQLEIQNLQEDWDHFEPLLSSLLRRMPELETLEIMKLVNCPETFTPDMRCIMGESPAVQGYFVLAGMNSAGLSFGGGAGKYLAEWMVHGYPSENVWELDLKRFGALQSSRTFLRHRVMEVMPLMYDLKVPRWDFQTGRQLRTSPLYDRLDAQGARWMEKHGFERPKYFVPPDKDLLALEQSKTFYKPDWFDIVESEVKCCKEAVCVIDMSSFTKFEITSTGDQALEVLQYLFSNDLDVPVGHIVHTGMLNEGGGYENDCSIARLNKRSFFMISPTDQQVHCWAWLKKHMPKDSNLLLEDVTWKYTALNLIGPRAVDVLSELSYAPMTPDHFPSLFCKEMSVGYANGIRVMSMTHTGEPGFMLYIPIEFQE
;
A
#
# COMPACT_ATOMS: atom_id res chain seq x y z
N MET A 1 21.11 -22.87 29.50
CA MET A 1 22.52 -23.00 29.05
C MET A 1 22.81 -22.23 27.76
N MET A 2 21.88 -22.15 26.82
CA MET A 2 22.03 -21.37 25.56
C MET A 2 22.18 -19.85 25.82
N PHE A 3 21.38 -19.29 26.72
CA PHE A 3 21.39 -17.86 27.08
C PHE A 3 22.75 -17.38 27.67
N TYR A 4 23.41 -18.21 28.47
CA TYR A 4 24.74 -17.87 29.04
C TYR A 4 25.88 -17.95 28.01
N ARG A 5 25.76 -18.75 26.96
CA ARG A 5 26.74 -18.78 25.86
C ARG A 5 26.61 -17.56 24.94
N LEU A 6 25.38 -17.10 24.65
CA LEU A 6 25.14 -15.88 23.88
C LEU A 6 25.70 -14.63 24.58
N LEU A 7 25.53 -14.51 25.90
CA LEU A 7 26.10 -13.42 26.69
C LEU A 7 27.65 -13.45 26.71
N SER A 8 28.27 -14.62 26.58
CA SER A 8 29.73 -14.73 26.48
C SER A 8 30.28 -14.27 25.14
N ILE A 9 29.51 -14.34 24.08
CA ILE A 9 29.84 -13.83 22.74
C ILE A 9 29.71 -12.30 22.71
N VAL A 10 28.66 -11.75 23.31
CA VAL A 10 28.42 -10.30 23.42
C VAL A 10 29.41 -9.63 24.40
N GLY A 11 29.80 -10.32 25.49
CA GLY A 11 30.71 -9.77 26.53
C GLY A 11 32.17 -9.59 26.10
N ARG A 12 32.62 -10.13 24.96
CA ARG A 12 33.98 -9.98 24.43
C ARG A 12 34.20 -8.76 23.54
N GLN A 13 33.18 -7.96 23.27
CA GLN A 13 33.29 -6.81 22.35
C GLN A 13 33.54 -5.45 23.04
N ARG A 14 34.17 -5.39 24.20
CA ARG A 14 34.71 -4.11 24.72
C ARG A 14 36.12 -3.90 24.22
N ALA A 15 36.26 -2.95 23.28
CA ALA A 15 37.45 -2.29 22.78
C ALA A 15 38.07 -2.83 21.48
N SER A 16 37.72 -2.20 20.38
CA SER A 16 38.75 -1.80 19.39
C SER A 16 38.34 -0.49 18.70
N PRO A 17 39.23 0.52 18.65
CA PRO A 17 38.97 1.78 17.93
C PRO A 17 39.38 1.60 16.47
N GLY A 18 38.41 1.55 15.57
CA GLY A 18 38.75 1.31 14.17
C GLY A 18 37.66 1.72 13.13
N TRP A 19 36.68 2.51 13.53
CA TRP A 19 35.56 2.85 12.63
C TRP A 19 35.59 4.31 12.11
N GLN A 20 36.76 4.90 11.95
CA GLN A 20 36.85 6.25 11.36
C GLN A 20 37.09 6.30 9.85
N ASN A 21 37.17 5.20 9.12
CA ASN A 21 37.59 5.20 7.72
C ASN A 21 36.60 4.52 6.74
N TRP A 22 35.31 4.91 6.80
CA TRP A 22 34.39 4.70 5.65
C TRP A 22 34.19 6.00 4.84
N SER A 23 35.07 6.99 5.00
CA SER A 23 35.05 8.24 4.23
C SER A 23 36.23 8.37 3.25
N SER A 24 36.92 7.30 2.92
CA SER A 24 37.99 7.36 1.91
C SER A 24 37.64 6.67 0.60
N ALA A 25 36.45 6.96 0.03
CA ALA A 25 36.36 7.07 -1.41
C ALA A 25 37.03 8.40 -1.77
N ARG A 26 38.22 8.30 -2.31
CA ARG A 26 39.20 9.33 -2.68
C ARG A 26 38.59 10.71 -2.90
N ASN A 27 38.94 11.66 -2.03
CA ASN A 27 39.03 13.07 -2.36
C ASN A 27 39.93 13.25 -3.60
N SER A 28 39.35 13.28 -4.77
CA SER A 28 39.92 13.82 -5.97
C SER A 28 38.89 14.67 -6.70
N THR A 29 38.32 15.60 -5.97
CA THR A 29 37.91 16.88 -6.53
C THR A 29 38.48 17.92 -5.60
N SER A 30 39.39 18.73 -6.15
CA SER A 30 39.96 19.92 -5.56
C SER A 30 38.91 20.65 -4.72
N ALA A 31 39.36 21.18 -3.58
CA ALA A 31 38.64 22.24 -2.86
C ALA A 31 38.50 23.49 -3.77
N ALA A 32 37.78 23.32 -4.87
CA ALA A 32 37.19 24.42 -5.61
C ALA A 32 35.98 24.83 -4.82
N GLU A 33 36.09 25.97 -4.17
CA GLU A 33 35.06 26.82 -3.61
C GLU A 33 33.65 26.27 -3.79
N ALA A 34 33.06 25.75 -2.71
CA ALA A 34 31.62 25.57 -2.62
C ALA A 34 30.99 26.97 -2.76
N ARG A 35 30.81 27.43 -3.99
CA ARG A 35 29.82 28.43 -4.31
C ARG A 35 28.52 27.87 -3.84
N SER A 36 27.95 28.45 -2.77
CA SER A 36 26.56 28.20 -2.42
C SER A 36 25.77 28.60 -3.68
N MET A 37 25.40 27.65 -4.52
CA MET A 37 24.54 27.94 -5.63
C MET A 37 23.22 28.45 -5.05
N ALA A 38 22.88 29.70 -5.38
CA ALA A 38 21.60 30.25 -4.98
C ALA A 38 20.48 29.35 -5.50
N LEU A 39 19.44 29.12 -4.68
CA LEU A 39 18.27 28.39 -5.12
C LEU A 39 17.62 29.12 -6.32
N PRO A 40 17.08 28.38 -7.30
CA PRO A 40 16.28 28.98 -8.35
C PRO A 40 15.01 29.60 -7.76
N THR A 41 14.53 30.67 -8.34
CA THR A 41 13.27 31.31 -7.92
C THR A 41 12.05 30.58 -8.45
N GLN A 42 12.22 29.78 -9.51
CA GLN A 42 11.14 29.04 -10.18
C GLN A 42 11.62 27.65 -10.61
N ALA A 43 10.69 26.70 -10.63
CA ALA A 43 10.87 25.35 -11.15
C ALA A 43 9.56 24.85 -11.78
N GLN A 44 9.62 23.89 -12.68
CA GLN A 44 8.43 23.15 -13.11
C GLN A 44 7.97 22.21 -11.99
N VAL A 45 8.92 21.48 -11.39
CA VAL A 45 8.65 20.56 -10.29
C VAL A 45 9.73 20.63 -9.23
N VAL A 46 9.31 20.61 -7.97
CA VAL A 46 10.18 20.44 -6.81
C VAL A 46 9.94 19.05 -6.22
N ILE A 47 11.01 18.26 -6.10
CA ILE A 47 11.02 16.93 -5.49
C ILE A 47 11.68 17.06 -4.12
N CYS A 48 10.98 16.67 -3.05
CA CYS A 48 11.49 16.70 -1.68
C CYS A 48 11.90 15.30 -1.24
N GLY A 49 13.20 15.12 -0.98
CA GLY A 49 13.82 13.88 -0.53
C GLY A 49 14.81 13.29 -1.55
N GLY A 50 16.08 13.18 -1.14
CA GLY A 50 17.19 12.64 -1.94
C GLY A 50 17.45 11.15 -1.72
N GLY A 51 16.46 10.40 -1.24
CA GLY A 51 16.50 8.93 -1.15
C GLY A 51 16.23 8.24 -2.49
N ILE A 52 16.12 6.91 -2.47
CA ILE A 52 15.90 6.09 -3.67
C ILE A 52 14.64 6.50 -4.45
N THR A 53 13.58 6.91 -3.77
CA THR A 53 12.30 7.30 -4.40
C THR A 53 12.42 8.63 -5.13
N GLY A 54 12.93 9.68 -4.45
CA GLY A 54 13.03 11.01 -5.06
C GLY A 54 14.06 11.08 -6.18
N THR A 55 15.21 10.41 -6.03
CA THR A 55 16.22 10.33 -7.10
C THR A 55 15.70 9.57 -8.32
N SER A 56 14.86 8.54 -8.11
CA SER A 56 14.20 7.81 -9.19
C SER A 56 13.16 8.66 -9.92
N VAL A 57 12.33 9.42 -9.20
CA VAL A 57 11.37 10.35 -9.83
C VAL A 57 12.10 11.40 -10.67
N ALA A 58 13.15 12.00 -10.10
CA ALA A 58 13.98 13.00 -10.81
C ALA A 58 14.61 12.43 -12.10
N TYR A 59 15.17 11.22 -12.01
CA TYR A 59 15.72 10.50 -13.15
C TYR A 59 14.68 10.30 -14.25
N HIS A 60 13.50 9.76 -13.92
CA HIS A 60 12.49 9.42 -14.93
C HIS A 60 11.86 10.67 -15.55
N LEU A 61 11.52 11.70 -14.77
CA LEU A 61 11.01 12.95 -15.31
C LEU A 61 11.98 13.61 -16.27
N SER A 62 13.29 13.61 -15.92
CA SER A 62 14.33 14.17 -16.81
C SER A 62 14.49 13.36 -18.11
N LYS A 63 14.39 12.02 -18.04
CA LYS A 63 14.41 11.13 -19.22
C LYS A 63 13.17 11.31 -20.10
N MET A 64 12.03 11.67 -19.52
CA MET A 64 10.79 11.96 -20.27
C MET A 64 10.76 13.40 -20.84
N GLY A 65 11.85 14.15 -20.67
CA GLY A 65 12.02 15.46 -21.27
C GLY A 65 11.53 16.65 -20.46
N TRP A 66 11.07 16.44 -19.23
CA TRP A 66 10.77 17.55 -18.32
C TRP A 66 12.03 18.37 -18.03
N LYS A 67 11.83 19.69 -17.88
CA LYS A 67 12.88 20.67 -17.60
C LYS A 67 12.61 21.35 -16.27
N ASP A 68 13.57 22.13 -15.80
CA ASP A 68 13.45 22.92 -14.57
C ASP A 68 13.00 22.05 -13.37
N ILE A 69 13.65 20.89 -13.23
CA ILE A 69 13.43 19.94 -12.13
C ILE A 69 14.41 20.29 -11.02
N VAL A 70 13.89 20.48 -9.81
CA VAL A 70 14.67 20.72 -8.60
C VAL A 70 14.44 19.59 -7.61
N LEU A 71 15.54 19.00 -7.11
CA LEU A 71 15.50 18.01 -6.02
C LEU A 71 16.13 18.63 -4.79
N LEU A 72 15.40 18.63 -3.68
CA LEU A 72 15.81 19.16 -2.38
C LEU A 72 15.97 18.02 -1.37
N GLU A 73 17.09 18.01 -0.66
CA GLU A 73 17.38 17.04 0.40
C GLU A 73 17.85 17.77 1.66
N GLN A 74 17.22 17.52 2.81
CA GLN A 74 17.55 18.18 4.08
C GLN A 74 18.93 17.80 4.62
N GLY A 75 19.40 16.59 4.37
CA GLY A 75 20.70 16.07 4.75
C GLY A 75 21.61 15.87 3.56
N ARG A 76 22.25 14.71 3.52
CA ARG A 76 23.02 14.23 2.36
C ARG A 76 22.14 13.30 1.52
N LEU A 77 22.40 13.23 0.23
CA LEU A 77 21.74 12.26 -0.65
C LEU A 77 21.89 10.83 -0.08
N ALA A 78 20.84 10.06 -0.19
CA ALA A 78 20.74 8.67 0.28
C ALA A 78 20.95 8.45 1.79
N ALA A 79 21.03 9.51 2.62
CA ALA A 79 21.33 9.39 4.06
C ALA A 79 20.13 8.95 4.93
N GLY A 80 18.93 8.90 4.38
CA GLY A 80 17.73 8.38 5.05
C GLY A 80 17.69 6.84 5.14
N SER A 81 16.49 6.23 5.20
CA SER A 81 16.31 4.78 5.26
C SER A 81 17.00 4.04 4.10
N THR A 82 17.21 4.70 2.97
CA THR A 82 17.95 4.14 1.82
C THR A 82 19.32 3.62 2.21
N ARG A 83 20.07 4.31 3.08
CA ARG A 83 21.42 3.90 3.52
C ARG A 83 21.42 2.61 4.32
N PHE A 84 20.35 2.32 5.04
CA PHE A 84 20.25 1.18 5.95
C PHE A 84 19.62 -0.05 5.31
N CYS A 85 19.25 0.01 4.04
CA CYS A 85 18.62 -1.10 3.34
C CYS A 85 19.54 -2.32 3.25
N ALA A 86 18.97 -3.52 3.44
CA ALA A 86 19.68 -4.79 3.32
C ALA A 86 20.24 -5.07 1.89
N GLY A 87 19.87 -4.29 0.90
CA GLY A 87 20.37 -4.38 -0.47
C GLY A 87 19.82 -5.56 -1.27
N ILE A 88 18.66 -6.09 -0.91
CA ILE A 88 18.00 -7.21 -1.58
C ILE A 88 17.02 -6.68 -2.63
N LEU A 89 17.18 -7.11 -3.88
CA LEU A 89 16.24 -6.90 -4.98
C LEU A 89 15.42 -8.17 -5.18
N SER A 90 14.14 -8.11 -4.88
CA SER A 90 13.24 -9.26 -5.00
C SER A 90 11.99 -8.90 -5.80
N THR A 91 11.70 -9.74 -6.79
CA THR A 91 10.52 -9.63 -7.66
C THR A 91 9.32 -10.43 -7.15
N ALA A 92 9.52 -11.32 -6.17
CA ALA A 92 8.47 -12.17 -5.63
C ALA A 92 7.50 -11.37 -4.74
N ARG A 93 6.42 -10.89 -5.34
CA ARG A 93 5.35 -10.11 -4.71
C ARG A 93 3.98 -10.72 -5.03
N HIS A 94 2.97 -10.32 -4.25
CA HIS A 94 1.59 -10.79 -4.46
C HIS A 94 0.85 -10.02 -5.55
N LEU A 95 1.12 -8.71 -5.69
CA LEU A 95 0.46 -7.86 -6.68
C LEU A 95 1.27 -7.79 -7.97
N THR A 96 0.59 -7.88 -9.10
CA THR A 96 1.21 -7.76 -10.42
C THR A 96 1.93 -6.43 -10.60
N ILE A 97 1.36 -5.33 -10.10
CA ILE A 97 2.02 -4.01 -10.19
C ILE A 97 3.32 -3.97 -9.38
N GLU A 98 3.36 -4.59 -8.19
CA GLU A 98 4.58 -4.67 -7.39
C GLU A 98 5.65 -5.56 -8.06
N GLN A 99 5.24 -6.67 -8.71
CA GLN A 99 6.12 -7.52 -9.51
C GLN A 99 6.74 -6.73 -10.68
N LYS A 100 5.91 -5.97 -11.42
CA LYS A 100 6.36 -5.11 -12.51
C LYS A 100 7.31 -4.01 -12.04
N MET A 101 7.01 -3.35 -10.92
CA MET A 101 7.91 -2.34 -10.34
C MET A 101 9.27 -2.94 -9.97
N ALA A 102 9.27 -4.10 -9.32
CA ALA A 102 10.50 -4.76 -8.88
C ALA A 102 11.34 -5.27 -10.07
N ASP A 103 10.70 -5.85 -11.07
CA ASP A 103 11.37 -6.28 -12.30
C ASP A 103 12.00 -5.11 -13.06
N TYR A 104 11.25 -4.01 -13.20
CA TYR A 104 11.79 -2.80 -13.82
C TYR A 104 12.97 -2.23 -13.01
N SER A 105 12.86 -2.16 -11.69
CA SER A 105 13.96 -1.71 -10.84
C SER A 105 15.21 -2.56 -11.01
N ASN A 106 15.05 -3.89 -11.04
CA ASN A 106 16.14 -4.84 -11.22
C ASN A 106 16.87 -4.59 -12.56
N LYS A 107 16.12 -4.45 -13.66
CA LYS A 107 16.68 -4.15 -15.00
C LYS A 107 17.34 -2.77 -15.05
N LEU A 108 16.72 -1.75 -14.47
CA LEU A 108 17.26 -0.40 -14.41
C LEU A 108 18.61 -0.38 -13.66
N TYR A 109 18.67 -0.97 -12.46
CA TYR A 109 19.88 -0.91 -11.65
C TYR A 109 21.06 -1.67 -12.25
N TYR A 110 20.78 -2.74 -12.99
CA TYR A 110 21.81 -3.41 -13.81
C TYR A 110 22.41 -2.47 -14.87
N GLN A 111 21.61 -1.60 -15.47
CA GLN A 111 22.05 -0.68 -16.53
C GLN A 111 22.76 0.57 -15.98
N LEU A 112 22.44 0.98 -14.75
CA LEU A 112 22.94 2.24 -14.17
C LEU A 112 24.46 2.31 -14.07
N GLU A 113 25.16 1.20 -13.83
CA GLU A 113 26.61 1.19 -13.78
C GLU A 113 27.23 1.58 -15.14
N GLN A 114 26.63 1.11 -16.23
CA GLN A 114 27.07 1.45 -17.59
C GLN A 114 26.74 2.89 -17.95
N GLU A 115 25.57 3.38 -17.53
CA GLU A 115 25.11 4.74 -17.82
C GLU A 115 25.91 5.79 -17.06
N THR A 116 26.24 5.55 -15.81
CA THR A 116 26.80 6.57 -14.90
C THR A 116 28.27 6.39 -14.57
N GLY A 117 28.82 5.20 -14.76
CA GLY A 117 30.15 4.81 -14.29
C GLY A 117 30.24 4.62 -12.78
N ILE A 118 29.13 4.72 -12.04
CA ILE A 118 29.07 4.51 -10.58
C ILE A 118 28.82 3.02 -10.34
N GLN A 119 29.70 2.38 -9.58
CA GLN A 119 29.54 0.99 -9.19
C GLN A 119 28.45 0.87 -8.13
N THR A 120 27.36 0.21 -8.46
CA THR A 120 26.25 -0.07 -7.56
C THR A 120 26.42 -1.38 -6.79
N GLY A 121 27.43 -2.17 -7.13
CA GLY A 121 27.66 -3.50 -6.58
C GLY A 121 26.58 -4.51 -6.99
N TYR A 122 25.91 -4.29 -8.14
CA TYR A 122 24.88 -5.18 -8.65
C TYR A 122 25.44 -6.58 -8.88
N THR A 123 24.85 -7.55 -8.21
CA THR A 123 25.19 -8.96 -8.39
C THR A 123 23.93 -9.79 -8.48
N ARG A 124 23.76 -10.51 -9.60
CA ARG A 124 22.66 -11.44 -9.79
C ARG A 124 22.93 -12.70 -8.97
N THR A 125 22.22 -12.84 -7.86
CA THR A 125 22.35 -13.98 -6.94
C THR A 125 21.20 -14.97 -7.05
N GLY A 126 20.05 -14.53 -7.53
CA GLY A 126 18.79 -15.20 -7.33
C GLY A 126 18.30 -15.11 -5.88
N SER A 127 17.05 -15.50 -5.69
CA SER A 127 16.42 -15.61 -4.36
C SER A 127 15.70 -16.94 -4.21
N ILE A 128 15.74 -17.53 -3.01
CA ILE A 128 15.03 -18.76 -2.66
C ILE A 128 14.07 -18.46 -1.52
N PHE A 129 12.78 -18.66 -1.75
CA PHE A 129 11.70 -18.49 -0.78
C PHE A 129 11.32 -19.84 -0.21
N LEU A 130 11.55 -20.06 1.07
CA LEU A 130 11.34 -21.34 1.74
C LEU A 130 9.88 -21.53 2.18
N ALA A 131 9.42 -22.78 2.18
CA ALA A 131 8.12 -23.17 2.70
C ALA A 131 8.28 -24.30 3.72
N GLN A 132 7.90 -24.05 4.98
CA GLN A 132 7.85 -25.03 6.06
C GLN A 132 6.46 -25.71 6.13
N THR A 133 5.43 -25.11 5.52
CA THR A 133 4.05 -25.61 5.53
C THR A 133 3.49 -25.76 4.12
N GLN A 134 2.47 -26.62 3.97
CA GLN A 134 1.78 -26.77 2.68
C GLN A 134 1.05 -25.49 2.26
N ASP A 135 0.46 -24.76 3.20
CA ASP A 135 -0.20 -23.49 2.91
C ASP A 135 0.81 -22.43 2.42
N ARG A 136 2.02 -22.37 3.00
CA ARG A 136 3.11 -21.53 2.48
C ARG A 136 3.49 -21.93 1.07
N LEU A 137 3.62 -23.21 0.79
CA LEU A 137 3.95 -23.71 -0.55
C LEU A 137 2.86 -23.36 -1.57
N ILE A 138 1.57 -23.41 -1.18
CA ILE A 138 0.47 -22.96 -2.03
C ILE A 138 0.60 -21.46 -2.33
N SER A 139 0.90 -20.64 -1.31
CA SER A 139 1.14 -19.21 -1.50
C SER A 139 2.29 -18.95 -2.49
N LEU A 140 3.42 -19.64 -2.34
CA LEU A 140 4.56 -19.52 -3.25
C LEU A 140 4.21 -19.97 -4.68
N LYS A 141 3.44 -21.06 -4.85
CA LYS A 141 2.95 -21.49 -6.18
C LYS A 141 2.09 -20.42 -6.86
N ARG A 142 1.26 -19.69 -6.07
CA ARG A 142 0.45 -18.58 -6.61
C ARG A 142 1.33 -17.41 -7.06
N ILE A 143 2.34 -17.04 -6.28
CA ILE A 143 3.31 -16.00 -6.67
C ILE A 143 4.07 -16.44 -7.92
N ASN A 144 4.56 -17.68 -7.95
CA ASN A 144 5.26 -18.26 -9.11
C ASN A 144 4.42 -18.19 -10.39
N ALA A 145 3.13 -18.53 -10.30
CA ALA A 145 2.22 -18.44 -11.44
C ALA A 145 2.09 -16.98 -11.94
N GLY A 146 1.94 -16.01 -11.00
CA GLY A 146 1.89 -14.59 -11.34
C GLY A 146 3.15 -14.08 -12.04
N LEU A 147 4.33 -14.43 -11.51
CA LEU A 147 5.62 -14.08 -12.10
C LEU A 147 5.76 -14.62 -13.54
N ASN A 148 5.44 -15.89 -13.73
CA ASN A 148 5.53 -16.55 -15.05
C ASN A 148 4.57 -15.92 -16.09
N VAL A 149 3.37 -15.50 -15.66
CA VAL A 149 2.39 -14.82 -16.54
C VAL A 149 2.95 -13.50 -17.11
N ILE A 150 3.73 -12.77 -16.32
CA ILE A 150 4.37 -11.51 -16.77
C ILE A 150 5.79 -11.70 -17.31
N GLY A 151 6.24 -12.95 -17.49
CA GLY A 151 7.52 -13.29 -18.11
C GLY A 151 8.73 -13.21 -17.17
N ILE A 152 8.55 -13.19 -15.86
CA ILE A 152 9.64 -13.25 -14.87
C ILE A 152 9.94 -14.72 -14.56
N PRO A 153 11.16 -15.21 -14.85
CA PRO A 153 11.53 -16.61 -14.61
C PRO A 153 11.46 -16.96 -13.11
N SER A 154 10.72 -18.00 -12.80
CA SER A 154 10.64 -18.55 -11.44
C SER A 154 10.19 -20.00 -11.47
N GLU A 155 10.57 -20.79 -10.48
CA GLU A 155 10.26 -22.20 -10.41
C GLU A 155 10.05 -22.69 -8.96
N ILE A 156 9.22 -23.71 -8.79
CA ILE A 156 9.07 -24.41 -7.51
C ILE A 156 10.10 -25.53 -7.46
N ILE A 157 10.91 -25.53 -6.40
CA ILE A 157 12.01 -26.46 -6.21
C ILE A 157 11.84 -27.33 -4.95
N SER A 158 12.49 -28.51 -4.95
CA SER A 158 12.50 -29.41 -3.79
C SER A 158 13.49 -28.95 -2.70
N PRO A 159 13.32 -29.40 -1.44
CA PRO A 159 14.30 -29.17 -0.37
C PRO A 159 15.71 -29.65 -0.72
N LYS A 160 15.82 -30.76 -1.45
CA LYS A 160 17.12 -31.25 -1.95
C LYS A 160 17.78 -30.24 -2.87
N LYS A 161 17.02 -29.62 -3.79
CA LYS A 161 17.54 -28.58 -4.68
C LYS A 161 17.95 -27.32 -3.92
N VAL A 162 17.24 -26.97 -2.86
CA VAL A 162 17.64 -25.86 -1.95
C VAL A 162 19.02 -26.14 -1.33
N ALA A 163 19.24 -27.35 -0.80
CA ALA A 163 20.53 -27.74 -0.22
C ALA A 163 21.68 -27.74 -1.25
N GLU A 164 21.40 -28.06 -2.52
CA GLU A 164 22.38 -27.97 -3.61
C GLU A 164 22.75 -26.53 -3.92
N LEU A 165 21.81 -25.60 -3.88
CA LEU A 165 22.02 -24.18 -4.19
C LEU A 165 22.64 -23.41 -3.02
N HIS A 166 22.38 -23.82 -1.77
CA HIS A 166 22.88 -23.16 -0.58
C HIS A 166 23.22 -24.20 0.52
N HIS A 167 24.45 -24.67 0.54
CA HIS A 167 24.92 -25.81 1.33
C HIS A 167 24.92 -25.62 2.85
N LEU A 168 24.85 -24.38 3.37
CA LEU A 168 24.82 -24.10 4.81
C LEU A 168 23.41 -24.19 5.42
N LEU A 169 22.37 -24.36 4.60
CA LEU A 169 20.99 -24.35 5.11
C LEU A 169 20.58 -25.71 5.68
N ASN A 170 19.99 -25.66 6.86
CA ASN A 170 19.16 -26.75 7.35
C ASN A 170 17.83 -26.76 6.59
N VAL A 171 17.51 -27.89 5.92
CA VAL A 171 16.35 -28.06 5.04
C VAL A 171 15.36 -29.13 5.51
N HIS A 172 15.57 -29.70 6.72
CA HIS A 172 14.82 -30.85 7.20
C HIS A 172 13.33 -30.60 7.42
N ASP A 173 12.96 -29.37 7.72
CA ASP A 173 11.60 -28.90 7.99
C ASP A 173 10.88 -28.37 6.74
N LEU A 174 11.53 -28.36 5.58
CA LEU A 174 10.98 -27.79 4.37
C LEU A 174 10.08 -28.77 3.61
N VAL A 175 8.95 -28.28 3.11
CA VAL A 175 8.07 -29.00 2.18
C VAL A 175 8.31 -28.59 0.73
N GLY A 176 9.06 -27.53 0.48
CA GLY A 176 9.42 -27.02 -0.83
C GLY A 176 9.96 -25.59 -0.75
N ALA A 177 10.24 -25.01 -1.91
CA ALA A 177 10.65 -23.63 -2.03
C ALA A 177 10.32 -23.07 -3.41
N MET A 178 10.41 -21.76 -3.57
CA MET A 178 10.37 -21.09 -4.87
C MET A 178 11.72 -20.43 -5.13
N HIS A 179 12.27 -20.65 -6.32
CA HIS A 179 13.51 -20.01 -6.78
C HIS A 179 13.22 -18.97 -7.85
N VAL A 180 13.79 -17.77 -7.69
CA VAL A 180 13.73 -16.68 -8.65
C VAL A 180 15.17 -16.33 -9.06
N PRO A 181 15.66 -16.84 -10.20
CA PRO A 181 17.08 -16.80 -10.54
C PRO A 181 17.60 -15.41 -10.94
N GLU A 182 16.72 -14.50 -11.33
CA GLU A 182 17.09 -13.15 -11.77
C GLU A 182 17.10 -12.10 -10.67
N ASP A 183 16.64 -12.43 -9.47
CA ASP A 183 16.76 -11.56 -8.31
C ASP A 183 18.25 -11.25 -8.02
N ALA A 184 18.52 -10.10 -7.41
CA ALA A 184 19.88 -9.59 -7.25
C ALA A 184 20.11 -8.96 -5.87
N VAL A 185 21.34 -8.58 -5.63
CA VAL A 185 21.72 -7.72 -4.50
C VAL A 185 22.50 -6.50 -5.03
N VAL A 186 22.34 -5.37 -4.35
CA VAL A 186 23.03 -4.10 -4.70
C VAL A 186 23.34 -3.28 -3.45
N SER A 187 24.14 -2.22 -3.62
CA SER A 187 24.25 -1.12 -2.64
C SER A 187 23.15 -0.09 -2.92
N SER A 188 22.18 0.01 -2.03
CA SER A 188 21.04 0.93 -2.19
C SER A 188 21.44 2.41 -2.22
N ALA A 189 22.46 2.78 -1.43
CA ALA A 189 22.96 4.14 -1.43
C ALA A 189 23.63 4.50 -2.78
N ASP A 190 24.43 3.58 -3.32
CA ASP A 190 25.12 3.81 -4.59
C ASP A 190 24.14 3.82 -5.77
N VAL A 191 23.06 3.02 -5.73
CA VAL A 191 21.96 3.10 -6.69
C VAL A 191 21.29 4.48 -6.65
N ALA A 192 20.97 5.00 -5.46
CA ALA A 192 20.37 6.32 -5.34
C ALA A 192 21.30 7.44 -5.85
N LEU A 193 22.60 7.33 -5.57
CA LEU A 193 23.62 8.26 -6.09
C LEU A 193 23.79 8.15 -7.62
N ALA A 194 23.70 6.95 -8.17
CA ALA A 194 23.76 6.75 -9.62
C ALA A 194 22.53 7.38 -10.31
N LEU A 195 21.34 7.17 -9.77
CA LEU A 195 20.10 7.83 -10.25
C LEU A 195 20.21 9.36 -10.18
N ALA A 196 20.71 9.90 -9.05
CA ALA A 196 20.92 11.33 -8.91
C ALA A 196 21.95 11.89 -9.89
N SER A 197 23.05 11.16 -10.12
CA SER A 197 24.07 11.53 -11.10
C SER A 197 23.51 11.57 -12.53
N ALA A 198 22.77 10.54 -12.93
CA ALA A 198 22.13 10.49 -14.24
C ALA A 198 21.07 11.60 -14.40
N ALA A 199 20.28 11.86 -13.38
CA ALA A 199 19.32 12.97 -13.37
C ALA A 199 20.01 14.33 -13.53
N SER A 200 21.10 14.56 -12.78
CA SER A 200 21.90 15.80 -12.87
C SER A 200 22.52 15.99 -14.27
N GLN A 201 23.02 14.92 -14.89
CA GLN A 201 23.51 14.95 -16.27
C GLN A 201 22.42 15.33 -17.29
N ASN A 202 21.15 15.02 -16.97
CA ASN A 202 19.99 15.42 -17.75
C ASN A 202 19.43 16.81 -17.40
N GLY A 203 20.12 17.57 -16.53
CA GLY A 203 19.79 18.95 -16.16
C GLY A 203 18.96 19.13 -14.88
N VAL A 204 18.74 18.08 -14.09
CA VAL A 204 18.11 18.22 -12.76
C VAL A 204 19.06 18.96 -11.83
N GLN A 205 18.52 20.00 -11.16
CA GLN A 205 19.24 20.74 -10.14
C GLN A 205 19.05 20.08 -8.77
N ILE A 206 20.13 19.65 -8.14
CA ILE A 206 20.09 18.94 -6.86
C ILE A 206 20.75 19.79 -5.77
N TYR A 207 20.00 20.05 -4.70
CA TYR A 207 20.45 20.80 -3.54
C TYR A 207 20.34 19.94 -2.29
N ASP A 208 21.46 19.50 -1.77
CA ASP A 208 21.56 18.86 -0.44
C ASP A 208 21.55 19.92 0.68
N ARG A 209 21.33 19.46 1.93
CA ARG A 209 21.26 20.33 3.12
C ARG A 209 20.32 21.52 2.92
N THR A 210 19.19 21.26 2.28
CA THR A 210 18.13 22.23 2.03
C THR A 210 16.80 21.62 2.43
N SER A 211 16.21 22.12 3.50
CA SER A 211 14.98 21.59 4.08
C SER A 211 13.77 22.31 3.49
N VAL A 212 12.78 21.54 3.03
CA VAL A 212 11.44 22.06 2.72
C VAL A 212 10.71 22.21 4.05
N LEU A 213 10.22 23.41 4.34
CA LEU A 213 9.49 23.75 5.56
C LEU A 213 7.99 23.50 5.38
N HIS A 214 7.42 23.98 4.28
CA HIS A 214 6.05 23.71 3.86
C HIS A 214 5.84 23.96 2.37
N VAL A 215 4.73 23.47 1.84
CA VAL A 215 4.31 23.67 0.45
C VAL A 215 3.27 24.80 0.41
N MET A 216 3.50 25.78 -0.43
CA MET A 216 2.58 26.90 -0.64
C MET A 216 1.44 26.44 -1.55
N VAL A 217 0.20 26.66 -1.09
CA VAL A 217 -1.02 26.26 -1.79
C VAL A 217 -1.92 27.50 -1.98
N LYS A 218 -2.50 27.62 -3.15
CA LYS A 218 -3.49 28.67 -3.42
C LYS A 218 -4.66 28.09 -4.18
N LYS A 219 -5.85 28.23 -3.62
CA LYS A 219 -7.12 27.69 -4.19
C LYS A 219 -7.02 26.20 -4.51
N GLY A 220 -6.46 25.39 -3.57
CA GLY A 220 -6.32 23.95 -3.71
C GLY A 220 -5.27 23.51 -4.73
N GLN A 221 -4.33 24.36 -5.12
CA GLN A 221 -3.28 24.06 -6.09
C GLN A 221 -1.91 24.47 -5.56
N VAL A 222 -0.89 23.65 -5.81
CA VAL A 222 0.50 23.96 -5.52
C VAL A 222 0.93 25.23 -6.26
N THR A 223 1.60 26.13 -5.55
CA THR A 223 2.18 27.36 -6.14
C THR A 223 3.68 27.47 -5.87
N GLY A 224 4.23 26.70 -4.94
CA GLY A 224 5.64 26.73 -4.62
C GLY A 224 5.97 26.02 -3.32
N VAL A 225 7.19 26.15 -2.88
CA VAL A 225 7.70 25.64 -1.59
C VAL A 225 8.46 26.72 -0.85
N GLU A 226 8.35 26.72 0.48
CA GLU A 226 9.25 27.46 1.35
C GLU A 226 10.32 26.53 1.91
N THR A 227 11.57 26.96 1.86
CA THR A 227 12.72 26.24 2.37
C THR A 227 13.46 27.06 3.42
N ASP A 228 14.38 26.43 4.14
CA ASP A 228 15.31 27.11 5.06
C ASP A 228 16.29 28.08 4.36
N LYS A 229 16.31 28.11 3.00
CA LYS A 229 17.19 28.97 2.19
C LYS A 229 16.46 29.90 1.24
N GLY A 230 15.13 29.93 1.25
CA GLY A 230 14.30 30.75 0.40
C GLY A 230 13.13 30.01 -0.23
N GLN A 231 12.38 30.71 -1.07
CA GLN A 231 11.18 30.19 -1.72
C GLN A 231 11.47 29.84 -3.18
N ILE A 232 10.79 28.78 -3.68
CA ILE A 232 10.80 28.36 -5.07
C ILE A 232 9.35 28.27 -5.54
N GLU A 233 8.95 29.05 -6.53
CA GLU A 233 7.67 28.89 -7.20
C GLU A 233 7.69 27.60 -8.05
N CYS A 234 6.63 26.79 -8.00
CA CYS A 234 6.53 25.58 -8.83
C CYS A 234 5.09 25.21 -9.15
N GLN A 235 4.93 24.44 -10.24
CA GLN A 235 3.64 23.92 -10.66
C GLN A 235 3.31 22.58 -9.98
N TYR A 236 4.35 21.79 -9.71
CA TYR A 236 4.24 20.45 -9.13
C TYR A 236 5.20 20.31 -7.95
N PHE A 237 4.73 19.58 -6.95
CA PHE A 237 5.54 19.17 -5.81
C PHE A 237 5.43 17.66 -5.63
N VAL A 238 6.56 16.99 -5.36
CA VAL A 238 6.59 15.54 -5.09
C VAL A 238 7.16 15.30 -3.70
N ASN A 239 6.33 14.76 -2.81
CA ASN A 239 6.74 14.37 -1.47
C ASN A 239 7.35 12.95 -1.49
N CYS A 240 8.68 12.89 -1.51
CA CYS A 240 9.50 11.70 -1.38
C CYS A 240 10.27 11.68 -0.04
N ALA A 241 9.75 12.35 0.98
CA ALA A 241 10.46 12.62 2.23
C ALA A 241 10.54 11.41 3.19
N GLY A 242 10.23 10.19 2.73
CA GLY A 242 10.36 8.97 3.53
C GLY A 242 9.56 9.06 4.84
N GLN A 243 10.25 8.87 5.98
CA GLN A 243 9.61 8.93 7.30
C GLN A 243 9.06 10.32 7.67
N TRP A 244 9.55 11.38 7.04
CA TRP A 244 9.08 12.76 7.28
C TRP A 244 7.92 13.16 6.37
N ALA A 245 7.48 12.27 5.46
CA ALA A 245 6.42 12.58 4.49
C ALA A 245 5.09 12.93 5.18
N TYR A 246 4.76 12.26 6.28
CA TYR A 246 3.55 12.51 7.07
C TYR A 246 3.54 13.93 7.66
N GLU A 247 4.61 14.31 8.36
CA GLU A 247 4.73 15.64 8.99
C GLU A 247 4.78 16.76 7.96
N LEU A 248 5.54 16.56 6.88
CA LEU A 248 5.60 17.52 5.77
C LEU A 248 4.22 17.71 5.12
N GLY A 249 3.46 16.64 4.95
CA GLY A 249 2.08 16.74 4.45
C GLY A 249 1.17 17.55 5.36
N LEU A 250 1.29 17.40 6.68
CA LEU A 250 0.48 18.14 7.66
C LEU A 250 0.92 19.60 7.88
N SER A 251 2.17 19.94 7.54
CA SER A 251 2.70 21.32 7.74
C SER A 251 2.21 22.33 6.71
N ASN A 252 1.51 21.89 5.66
CA ASN A 252 1.01 22.74 4.61
C ASN A 252 -0.21 23.56 5.05
N GLU A 253 -0.47 24.69 4.39
CA GLU A 253 -1.68 25.51 4.61
C GLU A 253 -2.97 24.69 4.39
N GLU A 254 -2.99 23.86 3.35
CA GLU A 254 -4.00 22.82 3.13
C GLU A 254 -3.35 21.46 3.39
N PRO A 255 -3.64 20.80 4.53
CA PRO A 255 -2.95 19.57 4.93
C PRO A 255 -3.18 18.41 3.95
N VAL A 256 -2.10 17.71 3.60
CA VAL A 256 -2.14 16.47 2.82
C VAL A 256 -1.87 15.30 3.74
N SER A 257 -2.86 14.46 3.90
CA SER A 257 -2.78 13.23 4.70
C SER A 257 -1.97 12.16 3.98
N ILE A 258 -0.88 11.69 4.61
CA ILE A 258 -0.03 10.61 4.09
C ILE A 258 0.12 9.56 5.19
N PRO A 259 -0.73 8.52 5.23
CA PRO A 259 -0.81 7.60 6.36
C PRO A 259 0.37 6.63 6.39
N LEU A 260 1.39 6.98 7.16
CA LEU A 260 2.54 6.12 7.45
C LEU A 260 3.07 6.36 8.86
N HIS A 261 3.74 5.37 9.41
CA HIS A 261 4.41 5.48 10.70
C HIS A 261 5.69 4.64 10.71
N ALA A 262 6.69 5.07 11.49
CA ALA A 262 7.98 4.40 11.56
C ALA A 262 8.05 3.39 12.71
N CYS A 263 8.72 2.26 12.46
CA CYS A 263 9.09 1.26 13.46
C CYS A 263 10.61 1.04 13.43
N GLU A 264 11.16 0.53 14.52
CA GLU A 264 12.51 -0.04 14.53
C GLU A 264 12.56 -1.26 13.63
N HIS A 265 13.66 -1.42 12.91
CA HIS A 265 13.91 -2.59 12.08
C HIS A 265 15.38 -3.03 12.23
N PHE A 266 15.60 -4.34 12.31
CA PHE A 266 16.89 -4.91 12.71
C PHE A 266 17.45 -5.85 11.68
N TYR A 267 18.79 -5.80 11.52
CA TYR A 267 19.56 -6.87 10.90
C TYR A 267 20.95 -6.96 11.52
N LEU A 268 21.51 -8.17 11.55
CA LEU A 268 22.87 -8.41 11.99
C LEU A 268 23.83 -8.56 10.80
N LEU A 269 25.10 -8.26 11.08
CA LEU A 269 26.24 -8.51 10.20
C LEU A 269 27.23 -9.41 10.93
N THR A 270 27.76 -10.43 10.24
CA THR A 270 28.82 -11.29 10.75
C THR A 270 30.17 -10.93 10.12
N ARG A 271 31.25 -11.42 10.72
CA ARG A 271 32.52 -11.50 10.03
C ARG A 271 32.46 -12.51 8.88
N PRO A 272 33.40 -12.45 7.92
CA PRO A 272 33.51 -13.47 6.87
C PRO A 272 33.64 -14.88 7.49
N LEU A 273 33.00 -15.85 6.82
CA LEU A 273 33.15 -17.27 7.13
C LEU A 273 34.61 -17.72 6.86
N GLU A 274 35.06 -18.79 7.51
CA GLU A 274 36.38 -19.42 7.20
C GLU A 274 36.47 -19.80 5.72
N THR A 275 35.36 -20.35 5.18
CA THR A 275 35.16 -20.53 3.74
C THR A 275 34.13 -19.51 3.27
N PRO A 276 34.54 -18.38 2.68
CA PRO A 276 33.64 -17.32 2.28
C PRO A 276 32.58 -17.81 1.29
N LEU A 277 31.34 -17.38 1.48
CA LEU A 277 30.28 -17.64 0.51
C LEU A 277 30.62 -16.98 -0.83
N GLN A 278 30.29 -17.65 -1.93
CA GLN A 278 30.41 -17.08 -3.25
C GLN A 278 29.48 -15.87 -3.43
N SER A 279 29.91 -14.90 -4.20
CA SER A 279 29.11 -13.71 -4.49
C SER A 279 27.74 -14.04 -5.14
N SER A 280 27.69 -15.15 -5.85
CA SER A 280 26.48 -15.67 -6.53
C SER A 280 25.57 -16.53 -5.63
N THR A 281 25.90 -16.71 -4.34
CA THR A 281 25.06 -17.48 -3.41
C THR A 281 23.67 -16.83 -3.31
N PRO A 282 22.56 -17.59 -3.51
CA PRO A 282 21.22 -17.03 -3.49
C PRO A 282 20.85 -16.37 -2.16
N THR A 283 20.07 -15.30 -2.24
CA THR A 283 19.39 -14.73 -1.07
C THR A 283 18.29 -15.68 -0.59
N ILE A 284 18.19 -15.88 0.70
CA ILE A 284 17.19 -16.74 1.32
C ILE A 284 16.12 -15.89 2.00
N VAL A 285 14.86 -16.23 1.78
CA VAL A 285 13.71 -15.69 2.50
C VAL A 285 12.97 -16.85 3.16
N ASP A 286 13.08 -16.94 4.47
CA ASP A 286 12.35 -17.89 5.30
C ASP A 286 11.24 -17.14 6.06
N ALA A 287 10.10 -16.97 5.39
CA ALA A 287 9.00 -16.22 5.95
C ALA A 287 8.35 -16.92 7.16
N ASP A 288 8.34 -18.27 7.18
CA ASP A 288 7.85 -19.04 8.33
C ASP A 288 8.80 -18.93 9.53
N GLY A 289 10.12 -18.81 9.29
CA GLY A 289 11.14 -18.47 10.26
C GLY A 289 11.26 -16.96 10.55
N ARG A 290 10.55 -16.11 9.81
CA ARG A 290 10.52 -14.64 9.90
C ARG A 290 11.85 -13.96 9.59
N ILE A 291 12.74 -14.57 8.82
CA ILE A 291 14.09 -14.08 8.52
C ILE A 291 14.37 -14.04 7.02
N TYR A 292 15.29 -13.16 6.66
CA TYR A 292 16.00 -13.20 5.37
C TYR A 292 17.50 -13.27 5.62
N ILE A 293 18.22 -13.88 4.67
CA ILE A 293 19.67 -14.13 4.76
C ILE A 293 20.30 -13.84 3.40
N ARG A 294 21.41 -13.12 3.39
CA ARG A 294 22.23 -12.96 2.18
C ARG A 294 23.73 -12.97 2.50
N ASN A 295 24.53 -13.23 1.47
CA ASN A 295 25.97 -13.00 1.54
C ASN A 295 26.28 -11.51 1.73
N TRP A 296 27.17 -11.19 2.67
CA TRP A 296 27.69 -9.87 2.92
C TRP A 296 29.21 -9.93 3.09
N GLN A 297 29.99 -9.56 2.04
CA GLN A 297 31.44 -9.54 2.06
C GLN A 297 32.09 -10.87 2.56
N GLY A 298 31.51 -12.00 2.13
CA GLY A 298 31.95 -13.34 2.55
C GLY A 298 31.40 -13.83 3.90
N GLY A 299 30.69 -12.98 4.63
CA GLY A 299 29.91 -13.31 5.81
C GLY A 299 28.41 -13.28 5.52
N ILE A 300 27.62 -13.07 6.56
CA ILE A 300 26.15 -13.08 6.51
C ILE A 300 25.58 -11.71 6.93
N LEU A 301 24.61 -11.23 6.16
CA LEU A 301 23.62 -10.24 6.60
C LEU A 301 22.30 -10.98 6.80
N SER A 302 21.71 -10.89 7.99
CA SER A 302 20.39 -11.46 8.28
C SER A 302 19.54 -10.50 9.11
N GLY A 303 18.32 -10.33 8.71
CA GLY A 303 17.29 -9.57 9.42
C GLY A 303 15.95 -10.28 9.30
N GLY A 304 14.88 -9.59 9.70
CA GLY A 304 13.54 -10.18 9.61
C GLY A 304 12.46 -9.28 10.18
N PHE A 305 11.24 -9.80 10.25
CA PHE A 305 10.07 -9.08 10.75
C PHE A 305 9.56 -9.76 12.02
N GLU A 306 9.93 -9.20 13.16
CA GLU A 306 9.54 -9.69 14.49
C GLU A 306 8.03 -9.58 14.74
N LYS A 307 7.52 -10.37 15.71
CA LYS A 307 6.08 -10.41 16.04
C LYS A 307 5.62 -9.19 16.83
N ASN A 308 6.52 -8.55 17.58
CA ASN A 308 6.20 -7.44 18.48
C ASN A 308 7.03 -6.21 18.08
N PRO A 309 6.68 -5.50 17.01
CA PRO A 309 7.47 -4.36 16.54
C PRO A 309 7.42 -3.18 17.50
N LYS A 310 8.42 -2.31 17.42
CA LYS A 310 8.54 -1.10 18.23
C LYS A 310 8.27 0.14 17.38
N PRO A 311 7.08 0.77 17.46
CA PRO A 311 6.84 2.07 16.86
C PRO A 311 7.72 3.13 17.50
N ILE A 312 8.29 4.02 16.68
CA ILE A 312 9.14 5.13 17.13
C ILE A 312 8.51 6.47 16.73
N PHE A 313 9.11 7.58 17.21
CA PHE A 313 8.59 8.93 16.97
C PHE A 313 7.15 9.14 17.47
N THR A 314 6.79 8.49 18.55
CA THR A 314 5.43 8.51 19.12
C THR A 314 5.07 9.88 19.71
N GLU A 315 6.06 10.72 20.04
CA GLU A 315 5.90 12.05 20.64
C GLU A 315 6.00 13.23 19.65
N GLY A 316 6.00 12.94 18.35
CA GLY A 316 5.93 13.99 17.31
C GLY A 316 7.24 14.72 17.02
N LYS A 317 8.37 14.30 17.56
CA LYS A 317 9.70 14.87 17.24
C LYS A 317 10.45 13.93 16.31
N ASN A 318 10.43 14.21 15.01
CA ASN A 318 11.32 13.58 14.07
C ASN A 318 12.71 14.23 14.17
N GLN A 319 13.75 13.40 14.30
CA GLN A 319 15.11 13.88 14.18
C GLN A 319 15.42 14.18 12.71
N LEU A 320 16.18 15.26 12.46
CA LEU A 320 16.54 15.68 11.10
C LEU A 320 17.48 14.70 10.37
N GLU A 321 18.19 13.86 11.10
CA GLU A 321 19.03 12.81 10.53
C GLU A 321 18.70 11.46 11.16
N ILE A 322 18.67 10.42 10.32
CA ILE A 322 18.59 9.04 10.81
C ILE A 322 19.94 8.67 11.42
N GLN A 323 19.96 8.60 12.74
CA GLN A 323 21.08 8.00 13.47
C GLN A 323 20.81 6.50 13.66
N ASN A 324 21.88 5.70 13.82
CA ASN A 324 21.74 4.34 14.31
C ASN A 324 21.02 4.39 15.66
N LEU A 325 19.89 3.70 15.73
CA LEU A 325 19.21 3.47 17.00
C LEU A 325 20.05 2.51 17.86
N GLN A 326 19.75 2.45 19.16
CA GLN A 326 20.45 1.53 20.06
C GLN A 326 20.27 0.08 19.61
N GLU A 327 21.31 -0.73 19.74
CA GLU A 327 21.23 -2.17 19.60
C GLU A 327 20.30 -2.73 20.69
N ASP A 328 19.39 -3.62 20.30
CA ASP A 328 18.44 -4.30 21.20
C ASP A 328 18.48 -5.80 20.93
N TRP A 329 19.38 -6.46 21.63
CA TRP A 329 19.61 -7.89 21.48
C TRP A 329 18.46 -8.74 22.01
N ASP A 330 17.80 -8.31 23.08
CA ASP A 330 16.65 -9.02 23.64
C ASP A 330 15.48 -9.00 22.66
N HIS A 331 15.29 -7.88 21.97
CA HIS A 331 14.27 -7.74 20.94
C HIS A 331 14.60 -8.56 19.68
N PHE A 332 15.88 -8.64 19.30
CA PHE A 332 16.35 -9.38 18.13
C PHE A 332 16.46 -10.90 18.37
N GLU A 333 16.47 -11.36 19.63
CA GLU A 333 16.67 -12.78 19.99
C GLU A 333 15.79 -13.77 19.23
N PRO A 334 14.48 -13.55 19.03
CA PRO A 334 13.63 -14.49 18.28
C PRO A 334 14.06 -14.68 16.82
N LEU A 335 14.56 -13.62 16.18
CA LEU A 335 15.10 -13.68 14.82
C LEU A 335 16.44 -14.39 14.78
N LEU A 336 17.33 -14.13 15.78
CA LEU A 336 18.60 -14.82 15.94
C LEU A 336 18.39 -16.32 16.14
N SER A 337 17.47 -16.71 17.01
CA SER A 337 17.10 -18.12 17.22
C SER A 337 16.62 -18.80 15.94
N SER A 338 15.82 -18.12 15.12
CA SER A 338 15.38 -18.61 13.81
C SER A 338 16.55 -18.74 12.83
N LEU A 339 17.47 -17.78 12.82
CA LEU A 339 18.67 -17.82 12.00
C LEU A 339 19.56 -19.01 12.34
N LEU A 340 19.84 -19.23 13.63
CA LEU A 340 20.67 -20.35 14.10
C LEU A 340 20.03 -21.72 13.81
N ARG A 341 18.71 -21.83 13.85
CA ARG A 341 18.01 -23.05 13.40
C ARG A 341 18.18 -23.29 11.90
N ARG A 342 18.11 -22.23 11.10
CA ARG A 342 18.25 -22.32 9.63
C ARG A 342 19.68 -22.51 9.18
N MET A 343 20.63 -21.91 9.88
CA MET A 343 22.07 -22.00 9.61
C MET A 343 22.85 -22.31 10.90
N PRO A 344 22.91 -23.57 11.35
CA PRO A 344 23.54 -23.94 12.61
C PRO A 344 25.04 -23.57 12.70
N GLU A 345 25.76 -23.53 11.58
CA GLU A 345 27.17 -23.18 11.54
C GLU A 345 27.45 -21.74 12.04
N LEU A 346 26.42 -20.87 12.06
CA LEU A 346 26.56 -19.50 12.57
C LEU A 346 26.74 -19.42 14.09
N GLU A 347 26.53 -20.48 14.85
CA GLU A 347 26.79 -20.52 16.31
C GLU A 347 28.25 -20.19 16.66
N THR A 348 29.18 -20.42 15.74
CA THR A 348 30.59 -20.19 15.93
C THR A 348 31.10 -18.87 15.34
N LEU A 349 30.27 -18.16 14.59
CA LEU A 349 30.67 -16.92 13.94
C LEU A 349 30.62 -15.71 14.87
N GLU A 350 31.61 -14.86 14.69
CA GLU A 350 31.65 -13.56 15.36
C GLU A 350 30.69 -12.59 14.72
N ILE A 351 29.78 -12.05 15.54
CA ILE A 351 28.86 -10.98 15.11
C ILE A 351 29.61 -9.67 15.09
N MET A 352 29.57 -8.98 13.97
CA MET A 352 30.22 -7.72 13.75
C MET A 352 29.39 -6.54 14.26
N LYS A 353 28.08 -6.56 14.00
CA LYS A 353 27.14 -5.50 14.37
C LYS A 353 25.70 -5.94 14.31
N LEU A 354 24.87 -5.43 15.22
CA LEU A 354 23.43 -5.37 15.10
C LEU A 354 23.05 -3.96 14.65
N VAL A 355 22.44 -3.85 13.48
CA VAL A 355 21.95 -2.57 12.96
C VAL A 355 20.50 -2.41 13.37
N ASN A 356 20.15 -1.26 13.94
CA ASN A 356 18.78 -0.86 14.23
C ASN A 356 18.52 0.49 13.55
N CYS A 357 17.50 0.55 12.70
CA CYS A 357 17.16 1.74 11.94
C CYS A 357 15.65 1.92 11.82
N PRO A 358 15.17 3.17 11.65
CA PRO A 358 13.77 3.42 11.41
C PRO A 358 13.38 3.02 9.99
N GLU A 359 12.23 2.37 9.89
CA GLU A 359 11.59 2.02 8.63
C GLU A 359 10.09 2.34 8.66
N THR A 360 9.52 2.75 7.52
CA THR A 360 8.14 3.24 7.46
C THR A 360 7.18 2.20 6.92
N PHE A 361 6.03 2.10 7.60
CA PHE A 361 4.94 1.22 7.23
C PHE A 361 3.63 1.99 7.05
N THR A 362 2.82 1.54 6.12
CA THR A 362 1.48 2.06 5.80
C THR A 362 0.40 1.19 6.44
N PRO A 363 -0.86 1.63 6.51
CA PRO A 363 -1.94 0.84 7.12
C PRO A 363 -2.22 -0.53 6.46
N ASP A 364 -1.79 -0.73 5.23
CA ASP A 364 -2.16 -1.90 4.40
C ASP A 364 -0.96 -2.64 3.79
N MET A 365 0.27 -2.32 4.19
CA MET A 365 1.52 -2.93 3.71
C MET A 365 1.87 -2.58 2.25
N ARG A 366 1.27 -1.56 1.66
CA ARG A 366 1.52 -1.14 0.28
C ARG A 366 2.08 0.26 0.25
N CYS A 367 3.01 0.54 -0.67
CA CYS A 367 3.55 1.88 -0.79
C CYS A 367 2.44 2.88 -1.18
N ILE A 368 2.70 4.15 -0.93
CA ILE A 368 1.79 5.25 -1.26
C ILE A 368 2.37 5.99 -2.45
N MET A 369 1.59 6.11 -3.52
CA MET A 369 1.92 6.93 -4.67
C MET A 369 0.69 7.67 -5.20
N GLY A 370 0.91 8.72 -5.99
CA GLY A 370 -0.14 9.44 -6.70
C GLY A 370 -0.39 10.85 -6.25
N GLU A 371 -1.36 11.51 -6.89
CA GLU A 371 -1.75 12.88 -6.61
C GLU A 371 -2.68 12.97 -5.41
N SER A 372 -2.44 13.99 -4.57
CA SER A 372 -3.30 14.28 -3.41
C SER A 372 -4.74 14.56 -3.83
N PRO A 373 -5.74 14.00 -3.09
CA PRO A 373 -7.13 14.36 -3.32
C PRO A 373 -7.49 15.79 -2.87
N ALA A 374 -6.66 16.41 -2.01
CA ALA A 374 -6.91 17.73 -1.44
C ALA A 374 -6.22 18.84 -2.22
N VAL A 375 -5.00 18.61 -2.73
CA VAL A 375 -4.15 19.63 -3.34
C VAL A 375 -3.70 19.17 -4.73
N GLN A 376 -4.16 19.86 -5.75
CA GLN A 376 -3.77 19.62 -7.15
C GLN A 376 -2.28 19.94 -7.37
N GLY A 377 -1.58 19.06 -8.09
CA GLY A 377 -0.15 19.20 -8.35
C GLY A 377 0.74 18.74 -7.20
N TYR A 378 0.16 18.24 -6.09
CA TYR A 378 0.89 17.64 -4.99
C TYR A 378 0.90 16.12 -5.14
N PHE A 379 2.05 15.56 -5.47
CA PHE A 379 2.26 14.13 -5.63
C PHE A 379 3.02 13.53 -4.44
N VAL A 380 2.85 12.23 -4.22
CA VAL A 380 3.47 11.50 -3.11
C VAL A 380 4.13 10.22 -3.63
N LEU A 381 5.30 9.88 -3.11
CA LEU A 381 5.91 8.57 -3.23
C LEU A 381 6.65 8.22 -1.94
N ALA A 382 5.98 7.51 -1.03
CA ALA A 382 6.48 7.23 0.32
C ALA A 382 5.91 5.91 0.89
N GLY A 383 6.29 5.56 2.13
CA GLY A 383 5.72 4.41 2.83
C GLY A 383 6.04 3.07 2.16
N MET A 384 7.31 2.80 1.89
CA MET A 384 7.75 1.67 1.05
C MET A 384 7.66 0.29 1.73
N ASN A 385 7.31 0.20 3.02
CA ASN A 385 7.15 -1.07 3.75
C ASN A 385 8.30 -2.06 3.49
N SER A 386 9.53 -1.64 3.76
CA SER A 386 10.77 -2.44 3.57
C SER A 386 11.10 -2.82 2.11
N ALA A 387 10.33 -2.35 1.14
CA ALA A 387 10.54 -2.69 -0.27
C ALA A 387 11.08 -1.52 -1.12
N GLY A 388 11.57 -0.45 -0.48
CA GLY A 388 11.98 0.78 -1.15
C GLY A 388 13.02 0.57 -2.26
N LEU A 389 13.98 -0.32 -2.03
CA LEU A 389 14.96 -0.66 -3.06
C LEU A 389 14.33 -1.43 -4.23
N SER A 390 13.57 -2.48 -3.94
CA SER A 390 12.91 -3.28 -4.97
C SER A 390 11.91 -2.47 -5.81
N PHE A 391 11.21 -1.52 -5.20
CA PHE A 391 10.17 -0.75 -5.90
C PHE A 391 10.66 0.59 -6.45
N GLY A 392 11.69 1.18 -5.85
CA GLY A 392 12.06 2.58 -6.09
C GLY A 392 12.23 2.96 -7.56
N GLY A 393 12.90 2.13 -8.35
CA GLY A 393 13.05 2.35 -9.79
C GLY A 393 11.71 2.35 -10.54
N GLY A 394 10.91 1.30 -10.35
CA GLY A 394 9.61 1.15 -11.01
C GLY A 394 8.56 2.13 -10.50
N ALA A 395 8.49 2.37 -9.21
CA ALA A 395 7.56 3.32 -8.62
C ALA A 395 7.84 4.75 -9.09
N GLY A 396 9.13 5.14 -9.15
CA GLY A 396 9.52 6.44 -9.70
C GLY A 396 9.16 6.59 -11.17
N LYS A 397 9.30 5.52 -11.97
CA LYS A 397 8.86 5.50 -13.36
C LYS A 397 7.35 5.73 -13.47
N TYR A 398 6.55 4.91 -12.80
CA TYR A 398 5.09 4.99 -12.93
C TYR A 398 4.52 6.31 -12.40
N LEU A 399 5.11 6.88 -11.33
CA LEU A 399 4.73 8.19 -10.86
C LEU A 399 5.09 9.30 -11.87
N ALA A 400 6.29 9.23 -12.47
CA ALA A 400 6.71 10.17 -13.49
C ALA A 400 5.81 10.09 -14.74
N GLU A 401 5.46 8.89 -15.20
CA GLU A 401 4.49 8.68 -16.29
C GLU A 401 3.13 9.29 -15.96
N TRP A 402 2.64 9.06 -14.73
CA TRP A 402 1.39 9.67 -14.26
C TRP A 402 1.43 11.20 -14.29
N MET A 403 2.52 11.80 -13.80
CA MET A 403 2.70 13.26 -13.85
C MET A 403 2.74 13.82 -15.26
N VAL A 404 3.37 13.11 -16.20
CA VAL A 404 3.51 13.53 -17.60
C VAL A 404 2.20 13.40 -18.38
N HIS A 405 1.45 12.30 -18.16
CA HIS A 405 0.22 11.99 -18.92
C HIS A 405 -1.07 12.49 -18.25
N GLY A 406 -1.00 12.82 -16.94
CA GLY A 406 -2.17 13.23 -16.15
C GLY A 406 -2.98 12.06 -15.57
N TYR A 407 -2.62 10.81 -15.91
CA TYR A 407 -3.20 9.59 -15.37
C TYR A 407 -2.13 8.48 -15.33
N PRO A 408 -2.30 7.44 -14.48
CA PRO A 408 -1.32 6.36 -14.37
C PRO A 408 -1.33 5.48 -15.63
N SER A 409 -0.13 5.05 -16.07
CA SER A 409 0.08 4.16 -17.23
C SER A 409 -0.26 2.70 -16.94
N GLU A 410 -0.33 2.32 -15.67
CA GLU A 410 -0.64 0.98 -15.18
C GLU A 410 -1.74 1.05 -14.11
N ASN A 411 -2.32 -0.10 -13.78
CA ASN A 411 -3.27 -0.18 -12.66
C ASN A 411 -2.53 -0.06 -11.32
N VAL A 412 -2.45 1.17 -10.80
CA VAL A 412 -1.83 1.50 -9.51
C VAL A 412 -2.84 1.77 -8.41
N TRP A 413 -4.12 1.44 -8.62
CA TRP A 413 -5.19 1.70 -7.66
C TRP A 413 -4.85 1.26 -6.23
N GLU A 414 -4.29 0.07 -6.07
CA GLU A 414 -3.91 -0.47 -4.76
C GLU A 414 -2.74 0.27 -4.10
N LEU A 415 -2.08 1.18 -4.81
CA LEU A 415 -0.97 2.02 -4.34
C LEU A 415 -1.36 3.50 -4.23
N ASP A 416 -2.48 3.91 -4.86
CA ASP A 416 -2.94 5.30 -4.90
C ASP A 416 -3.23 5.82 -3.48
N LEU A 417 -2.74 7.02 -3.18
CA LEU A 417 -3.02 7.74 -1.92
C LEU A 417 -4.52 7.83 -1.63
N LYS A 418 -5.34 7.96 -2.67
CA LYS A 418 -6.81 8.09 -2.59
C LYS A 418 -7.55 6.84 -2.08
N ARG A 419 -6.83 5.71 -1.87
CA ARG A 419 -7.39 4.53 -1.21
C ARG A 419 -7.58 4.71 0.30
N PHE A 420 -7.05 5.78 0.88
CA PHE A 420 -7.15 6.08 2.30
C PHE A 420 -8.14 7.20 2.56
N GLY A 421 -8.93 7.05 3.63
CA GLY A 421 -9.75 8.11 4.19
C GLY A 421 -9.05 8.83 5.36
N ALA A 422 -9.70 9.86 5.89
CA ALA A 422 -9.15 10.67 6.96
C ALA A 422 -8.82 9.88 8.25
N LEU A 423 -9.58 8.84 8.56
CA LEU A 423 -9.40 8.03 9.76
C LEU A 423 -8.06 7.28 9.79
N GLN A 424 -7.56 6.81 8.61
CA GLN A 424 -6.29 6.11 8.52
C GLN A 424 -5.07 7.02 8.77
N SER A 425 -5.26 8.33 8.79
CA SER A 425 -4.20 9.32 9.05
C SER A 425 -4.09 9.72 10.52
N SER A 426 -4.96 9.22 11.40
CA SER A 426 -4.83 9.43 12.85
C SER A 426 -3.55 8.80 13.38
N ARG A 427 -2.73 9.58 14.12
CA ARG A 427 -1.48 9.06 14.74
C ARG A 427 -1.74 7.86 15.65
N THR A 428 -2.83 7.88 16.42
CA THR A 428 -3.21 6.75 17.28
C THR A 428 -3.51 5.50 16.46
N PHE A 429 -4.30 5.65 15.38
CA PHE A 429 -4.58 4.55 14.47
C PHE A 429 -3.30 4.01 13.84
N LEU A 430 -2.47 4.89 13.27
CA LEU A 430 -1.22 4.50 12.60
C LEU A 430 -0.28 3.75 13.54
N ARG A 431 -0.09 4.25 14.76
CA ARG A 431 0.78 3.60 15.76
C ARG A 431 0.30 2.19 16.12
N HIS A 432 -0.99 1.98 16.30
CA HIS A 432 -1.54 0.66 16.58
C HIS A 432 -1.49 -0.25 15.33
N ARG A 433 -1.83 0.29 14.16
CA ARG A 433 -1.87 -0.48 12.93
C ARG A 433 -0.48 -0.96 12.49
N VAL A 434 0.58 -0.15 12.62
CA VAL A 434 1.93 -0.59 12.22
C VAL A 434 2.48 -1.71 13.09
N MET A 435 2.03 -1.83 14.35
CA MET A 435 2.36 -2.98 15.21
C MET A 435 1.78 -4.31 14.68
N GLU A 436 0.68 -4.25 13.95
CA GLU A 436 0.11 -5.41 13.25
C GLU A 436 0.72 -5.61 11.85
N VAL A 437 0.95 -4.52 11.12
CA VAL A 437 1.40 -4.55 9.73
C VAL A 437 2.79 -5.13 9.57
N MET A 438 3.74 -4.74 10.41
CA MET A 438 5.12 -5.18 10.29
C MET A 438 5.27 -6.72 10.41
N PRO A 439 4.65 -7.40 11.41
CA PRO A 439 4.63 -8.86 11.44
C PRO A 439 4.00 -9.49 10.20
N LEU A 440 2.94 -8.89 9.67
CA LEU A 440 2.20 -9.39 8.51
C LEU A 440 2.99 -9.36 7.20
N MET A 441 4.16 -8.72 7.16
CA MET A 441 5.05 -8.78 6.00
C MET A 441 5.49 -10.23 5.69
N TYR A 442 5.60 -11.08 6.73
CA TYR A 442 5.96 -12.49 6.60
C TYR A 442 4.86 -13.46 6.99
N ASP A 443 3.78 -13.01 7.60
CA ASP A 443 2.65 -13.88 7.92
C ASP A 443 1.93 -14.36 6.66
N LEU A 444 1.37 -15.56 6.76
CA LEU A 444 0.61 -16.16 5.68
C LEU A 444 -0.79 -15.55 5.59
N LYS A 445 -1.06 -14.81 4.53
CA LYS A 445 -2.37 -14.22 4.25
C LYS A 445 -3.24 -15.24 3.53
N VAL A 446 -4.00 -16.01 4.28
CA VAL A 446 -4.98 -16.96 3.75
C VAL A 446 -6.24 -16.24 3.23
N PRO A 447 -7.08 -16.87 2.41
CA PRO A 447 -8.33 -16.26 1.96
C PRO A 447 -9.18 -15.73 3.12
N ARG A 448 -9.76 -14.54 2.95
CA ARG A 448 -10.54 -13.80 3.97
C ARG A 448 -9.75 -13.41 5.23
N TRP A 449 -8.42 -13.36 5.14
CA TRP A 449 -7.61 -12.68 6.15
C TRP A 449 -8.04 -11.21 6.30
N ASP A 450 -7.96 -10.69 7.51
CA ASP A 450 -8.38 -9.33 7.83
C ASP A 450 -7.56 -8.73 8.98
N PHE A 451 -7.50 -7.38 9.04
CA PHE A 451 -6.85 -6.64 10.11
C PHE A 451 -7.62 -6.77 11.44
N GLN A 452 -6.89 -6.83 12.53
CA GLN A 452 -7.44 -6.94 13.89
C GLN A 452 -7.38 -5.61 14.67
N THR A 453 -6.57 -4.65 14.22
CA THR A 453 -6.47 -3.31 14.80
C THR A 453 -7.40 -2.33 14.09
N GLY A 454 -7.75 -1.23 14.76
CA GLY A 454 -8.59 -0.20 14.15
C GLY A 454 -9.99 -0.69 13.82
N ARG A 455 -10.56 -1.52 14.70
CA ARG A 455 -11.90 -2.09 14.56
C ARG A 455 -12.97 -1.15 15.12
N GLN A 456 -14.20 -1.33 14.68
CA GLN A 456 -15.38 -0.56 15.11
C GLN A 456 -15.26 0.97 14.90
N LEU A 457 -14.48 1.40 13.91
CA LEU A 457 -14.31 2.83 13.61
C LEU A 457 -15.48 3.41 12.81
N ARG A 458 -16.09 2.59 11.96
CA ARG A 458 -17.27 2.91 11.16
C ARG A 458 -18.24 1.73 11.21
N THR A 459 -19.34 1.89 11.90
CA THR A 459 -20.37 0.85 12.05
C THR A 459 -21.67 1.30 11.39
N SER A 460 -22.44 0.37 10.86
CA SER A 460 -23.81 0.66 10.45
C SER A 460 -24.73 0.74 11.67
N PRO A 461 -25.90 1.34 11.57
CA PRO A 461 -26.87 1.34 12.66
C PRO A 461 -27.36 -0.06 13.07
N LEU A 462 -27.14 -1.05 12.23
CA LEU A 462 -27.53 -2.45 12.49
C LEU A 462 -26.43 -3.26 13.22
N TYR A 463 -25.27 -2.66 13.48
CA TYR A 463 -24.11 -3.37 14.02
C TYR A 463 -24.46 -4.21 15.25
N ASP A 464 -25.04 -3.61 16.28
CA ASP A 464 -25.35 -4.30 17.55
C ASP A 464 -26.36 -5.43 17.36
N ARG A 465 -27.35 -5.25 16.47
CA ARG A 465 -28.34 -6.30 16.15
C ARG A 465 -27.71 -7.49 15.44
N LEU A 466 -26.82 -7.22 14.49
CA LEU A 466 -26.12 -8.26 13.75
C LEU A 466 -25.08 -8.98 14.64
N ASP A 467 -24.40 -8.24 15.51
CA ASP A 467 -23.46 -8.81 16.48
C ASP A 467 -24.17 -9.76 17.45
N ALA A 468 -25.34 -9.36 17.95
CA ALA A 468 -26.19 -10.22 18.81
C ALA A 468 -26.68 -11.49 18.09
N GLN A 469 -26.72 -11.51 16.76
CA GLN A 469 -27.04 -12.68 15.95
C GLN A 469 -25.80 -13.54 15.59
N GLY A 470 -24.65 -13.21 16.12
CA GLY A 470 -23.41 -13.97 15.94
C GLY A 470 -22.59 -13.54 14.71
N ALA A 471 -22.76 -12.32 14.21
CA ALA A 471 -21.99 -11.80 13.11
C ALA A 471 -20.47 -11.86 13.40
N ARG A 472 -19.68 -12.30 12.43
CA ARG A 472 -18.23 -12.12 12.40
C ARG A 472 -17.87 -11.04 11.41
N TRP A 473 -17.04 -10.15 11.85
CA TRP A 473 -16.80 -8.89 11.17
C TRP A 473 -15.50 -8.88 10.37
N MET A 474 -15.50 -8.14 9.27
CA MET A 474 -14.32 -7.75 8.51
C MET A 474 -14.27 -6.24 8.36
N GLU A 475 -13.07 -5.69 8.29
CA GLU A 475 -12.87 -4.26 8.04
C GLU A 475 -12.78 -3.98 6.53
N LYS A 476 -13.53 -3.00 6.05
CA LYS A 476 -13.39 -2.46 4.71
C LYS A 476 -13.46 -0.94 4.75
N HIS A 477 -12.33 -0.27 4.52
CA HIS A 477 -12.21 1.19 4.57
C HIS A 477 -12.72 1.79 5.89
N GLY A 478 -12.39 1.11 6.99
CA GLY A 478 -12.83 1.43 8.35
C GLY A 478 -14.22 0.95 8.73
N PHE A 479 -15.06 0.53 7.77
CA PHE A 479 -16.37 -0.05 8.06
C PHE A 479 -16.27 -1.50 8.52
N GLU A 480 -17.08 -1.84 9.53
CA GLU A 480 -17.36 -3.21 9.90
C GLU A 480 -18.42 -3.81 8.93
N ARG A 481 -18.11 -4.98 8.37
CA ARG A 481 -19.01 -5.73 7.49
C ARG A 481 -19.10 -7.18 7.97
N PRO A 482 -20.32 -7.77 8.04
CA PRO A 482 -20.44 -9.19 8.38
C PRO A 482 -19.75 -10.08 7.34
N LYS A 483 -18.91 -11.01 7.81
CA LYS A 483 -18.34 -12.09 6.97
C LYS A 483 -19.30 -13.27 6.86
N TYR A 484 -19.85 -13.69 7.99
CA TYR A 484 -20.79 -14.80 8.19
C TYR A 484 -21.35 -14.72 9.60
N PHE A 485 -22.39 -15.50 9.87
CA PHE A 485 -23.02 -15.57 11.19
C PHE A 485 -22.77 -16.91 11.84
N VAL A 486 -22.14 -16.92 13.01
CA VAL A 486 -21.79 -18.15 13.73
C VAL A 486 -23.02 -18.71 14.46
N PRO A 487 -23.44 -19.94 14.13
CA PRO A 487 -24.49 -20.63 14.89
C PRO A 487 -24.10 -20.81 16.36
N PRO A 488 -25.07 -20.78 17.29
CA PRO A 488 -24.80 -20.86 18.74
C PRO A 488 -24.10 -22.16 19.19
N ASP A 489 -24.15 -23.22 18.42
CA ASP A 489 -23.56 -24.53 18.69
C ASP A 489 -22.10 -24.67 18.18
N LYS A 490 -21.56 -23.66 17.52
CA LYS A 490 -20.21 -23.72 16.96
C LYS A 490 -19.16 -23.10 17.88
N ASP A 491 -17.99 -23.72 17.95
CA ASP A 491 -16.82 -23.20 18.65
C ASP A 491 -16.18 -22.05 17.86
N LEU A 492 -16.34 -20.85 18.39
CA LEU A 492 -15.81 -19.62 17.81
C LEU A 492 -14.29 -19.64 17.69
N LEU A 493 -13.58 -20.12 18.72
CA LEU A 493 -12.12 -20.12 18.74
C LEU A 493 -11.57 -21.04 17.64
N ALA A 494 -12.18 -22.22 17.46
CA ALA A 494 -11.82 -23.15 16.39
C ALA A 494 -12.02 -22.51 15.01
N LEU A 495 -13.14 -21.80 14.78
CA LEU A 495 -13.40 -21.10 13.51
C LEU A 495 -12.37 -19.99 13.22
N GLU A 496 -11.98 -19.21 14.23
CA GLU A 496 -10.98 -18.14 14.08
C GLU A 496 -9.56 -18.67 13.84
N GLN A 497 -9.26 -19.87 14.34
CA GLN A 497 -7.98 -20.55 14.12
C GLN A 497 -7.90 -21.32 12.80
N SER A 498 -9.04 -21.59 12.15
CA SER A 498 -9.11 -22.30 10.86
C SER A 498 -8.60 -21.44 9.71
N LYS A 499 -7.26 -21.27 9.65
CA LYS A 499 -6.57 -20.44 8.68
C LYS A 499 -5.82 -21.30 7.67
N THR A 500 -6.41 -21.55 6.50
CA THR A 500 -5.85 -22.42 5.46
C THR A 500 -6.26 -21.98 4.05
N PHE A 501 -5.49 -22.37 3.03
CA PHE A 501 -5.89 -22.28 1.61
C PHE A 501 -6.81 -23.41 1.16
N TYR A 502 -6.97 -24.46 1.98
CA TYR A 502 -7.95 -25.52 1.76
C TYR A 502 -9.36 -25.08 2.19
N LYS A 503 -10.26 -26.01 2.43
CA LYS A 503 -11.62 -25.74 2.92
C LYS A 503 -11.55 -25.39 4.43
N PRO A 504 -11.76 -24.13 4.84
CA PRO A 504 -11.78 -23.76 6.26
C PRO A 504 -13.10 -24.13 6.94
N ASP A 505 -13.10 -24.21 8.26
CA ASP A 505 -14.27 -24.69 9.04
C ASP A 505 -15.50 -23.76 8.91
N TRP A 506 -15.30 -22.48 8.59
CA TRP A 506 -16.39 -21.54 8.35
C TRP A 506 -17.07 -21.71 6.98
N PHE A 507 -16.52 -22.53 6.08
CA PHE A 507 -17.02 -22.69 4.71
C PHE A 507 -18.46 -23.18 4.68
N ASP A 508 -18.79 -24.20 5.49
CA ASP A 508 -20.15 -24.78 5.52
C ASP A 508 -21.19 -23.80 6.06
N ILE A 509 -20.77 -22.84 6.92
CA ILE A 509 -21.63 -21.75 7.41
C ILE A 509 -22.01 -20.85 6.22
N VAL A 510 -21.00 -20.39 5.48
CA VAL A 510 -21.22 -19.52 4.30
C VAL A 510 -21.99 -20.25 3.21
N GLU A 511 -21.76 -21.54 3.01
CA GLU A 511 -22.52 -22.38 2.07
C GLU A 511 -24.03 -22.37 2.41
N SER A 512 -24.38 -22.52 3.70
CA SER A 512 -25.78 -22.48 4.15
C SER A 512 -26.44 -21.11 3.93
N GLU A 513 -25.71 -20.01 4.18
CA GLU A 513 -26.19 -18.65 3.93
C GLU A 513 -26.43 -18.41 2.43
N VAL A 514 -25.49 -18.83 1.58
CA VAL A 514 -25.64 -18.73 0.10
C VAL A 514 -26.83 -19.54 -0.38
N LYS A 515 -27.05 -20.75 0.16
CA LYS A 515 -28.19 -21.58 -0.17
C LYS A 515 -29.50 -20.89 0.21
N CYS A 516 -29.57 -20.28 1.38
CA CYS A 516 -30.72 -19.50 1.81
C CYS A 516 -31.03 -18.34 0.85
N CYS A 517 -30.02 -17.58 0.41
CA CYS A 517 -30.18 -16.53 -0.60
C CYS A 517 -30.71 -17.05 -1.93
N LYS A 518 -30.31 -18.27 -2.35
CA LYS A 518 -30.73 -18.86 -3.64
C LYS A 518 -32.10 -19.49 -3.61
N GLU A 519 -32.53 -20.05 -2.48
CA GLU A 519 -33.74 -20.85 -2.36
C GLU A 519 -34.89 -20.13 -1.63
N ALA A 520 -34.57 -19.10 -0.82
CA ALA A 520 -35.54 -18.40 0.00
C ALA A 520 -35.37 -16.86 -0.10
N VAL A 521 -34.99 -16.21 0.99
CA VAL A 521 -34.72 -14.77 1.05
C VAL A 521 -33.75 -14.44 2.17
N CYS A 522 -32.86 -13.49 1.91
CA CYS A 522 -31.92 -12.95 2.89
C CYS A 522 -31.95 -11.42 2.90
N VAL A 523 -31.53 -10.84 4.02
CA VAL A 523 -31.26 -9.40 4.16
C VAL A 523 -29.78 -9.24 4.43
N ILE A 524 -29.11 -8.41 3.62
CA ILE A 524 -27.68 -8.13 3.73
C ILE A 524 -27.48 -6.65 4.02
N ASP A 525 -26.69 -6.33 5.06
CA ASP A 525 -26.28 -4.95 5.34
C ASP A 525 -25.24 -4.47 4.31
N MET A 526 -25.61 -3.53 3.47
CA MET A 526 -24.79 -2.91 2.43
C MET A 526 -24.54 -1.42 2.73
N SER A 527 -24.74 -0.99 3.97
CA SER A 527 -24.64 0.43 4.38
C SER A 527 -23.26 1.04 4.16
N SER A 528 -22.22 0.22 4.08
CA SER A 528 -20.84 0.66 3.83
C SER A 528 -20.58 1.15 2.40
N PHE A 529 -21.45 0.84 1.42
CA PHE A 529 -21.29 1.35 0.06
C PHE A 529 -21.35 2.88 0.04
N THR A 530 -20.45 3.48 -0.75
CA THR A 530 -20.43 4.93 -0.93
C THR A 530 -21.64 5.40 -1.72
N LYS A 531 -22.23 6.50 -1.29
CA LYS A 531 -23.41 7.11 -1.92
C LYS A 531 -23.18 8.58 -2.14
N PHE A 532 -23.39 9.03 -3.39
CA PHE A 532 -23.32 10.44 -3.74
C PHE A 532 -24.64 10.92 -4.30
N GLU A 533 -24.99 12.17 -3.98
CA GLU A 533 -26.05 12.90 -4.68
C GLU A 533 -25.44 14.00 -5.55
N ILE A 534 -25.88 14.05 -6.81
CA ILE A 534 -25.45 15.04 -7.78
C ILE A 534 -26.69 15.79 -8.26
N THR A 535 -26.78 17.09 -7.96
CA THR A 535 -27.94 17.93 -8.28
C THR A 535 -27.51 19.23 -8.91
N SER A 536 -28.40 19.81 -9.75
CA SER A 536 -28.17 21.14 -10.34
C SER A 536 -29.50 21.90 -10.52
N THR A 537 -29.42 23.20 -10.70
CA THR A 537 -30.63 24.02 -11.02
C THR A 537 -31.01 23.96 -12.49
N GLY A 538 -30.14 23.47 -13.37
CA GLY A 538 -30.33 23.27 -14.82
C GLY A 538 -29.92 21.85 -15.22
N ASP A 539 -29.43 21.68 -16.44
CA ASP A 539 -29.04 20.38 -17.00
C ASP A 539 -27.56 20.03 -16.74
N GLN A 540 -26.83 20.88 -16.00
CA GLN A 540 -25.37 20.75 -15.73
C GLN A 540 -25.01 19.41 -15.07
N ALA A 541 -25.87 18.86 -14.18
CA ALA A 541 -25.61 17.56 -13.57
C ALA A 541 -25.57 16.46 -14.64
N LEU A 542 -26.53 16.46 -15.56
CA LEU A 542 -26.54 15.51 -16.66
C LEU A 542 -25.36 15.69 -17.61
N GLU A 543 -25.03 16.93 -17.97
CA GLU A 543 -23.91 17.24 -18.87
C GLU A 543 -22.57 16.73 -18.31
N VAL A 544 -22.28 16.98 -17.04
CA VAL A 544 -21.04 16.49 -16.39
C VAL A 544 -21.02 14.97 -16.28
N LEU A 545 -22.15 14.37 -15.92
CA LEU A 545 -22.24 12.91 -15.83
C LEU A 545 -22.12 12.25 -17.21
N GLN A 546 -22.73 12.79 -18.26
CA GLN A 546 -22.54 12.30 -19.64
C GLN A 546 -21.10 12.42 -20.13
N TYR A 547 -20.36 13.43 -19.67
CA TYR A 547 -18.94 13.58 -20.01
C TYR A 547 -18.05 12.54 -19.33
N LEU A 548 -18.34 12.19 -18.06
CA LEU A 548 -17.48 11.34 -17.23
C LEU A 548 -17.77 9.83 -17.40
N PHE A 549 -19.01 9.47 -17.75
CA PHE A 549 -19.45 8.08 -17.75
C PHE A 549 -19.64 7.53 -19.17
N SER A 550 -19.32 6.25 -19.33
CA SER A 550 -19.30 5.59 -20.64
C SER A 550 -20.68 5.24 -21.18
N ASN A 551 -21.70 5.09 -20.31
CA ASN A 551 -23.08 4.81 -20.72
C ASN A 551 -23.92 6.07 -20.73
N ASP A 552 -24.99 6.05 -21.54
CA ASP A 552 -25.98 7.14 -21.61
C ASP A 552 -26.80 7.23 -20.31
N LEU A 553 -26.73 8.41 -19.68
CA LEU A 553 -27.46 8.75 -18.46
C LEU A 553 -28.69 9.64 -18.71
N ASP A 554 -28.94 10.02 -19.97
CA ASP A 554 -30.19 10.70 -20.36
C ASP A 554 -31.35 9.70 -20.55
N VAL A 555 -31.62 8.96 -19.51
CA VAL A 555 -32.68 7.93 -19.43
C VAL A 555 -33.91 8.50 -18.72
N PRO A 556 -35.09 7.88 -18.84
CA PRO A 556 -36.29 8.28 -18.11
C PRO A 556 -36.06 8.32 -16.60
N VAL A 557 -36.77 9.21 -15.90
CA VAL A 557 -36.76 9.31 -14.43
C VAL A 557 -37.08 7.95 -13.80
N GLY A 558 -36.32 7.54 -12.80
CA GLY A 558 -36.42 6.26 -12.14
C GLY A 558 -35.50 5.17 -12.70
N HIS A 559 -34.96 5.31 -13.91
CA HIS A 559 -34.06 4.31 -14.45
C HIS A 559 -32.70 4.32 -13.74
N ILE A 560 -32.12 3.13 -13.61
CA ILE A 560 -30.78 2.88 -13.08
C ILE A 560 -29.88 2.46 -14.24
N VAL A 561 -28.71 3.10 -14.33
CA VAL A 561 -27.68 2.74 -15.31
C VAL A 561 -26.45 2.27 -14.55
N HIS A 562 -26.00 1.05 -14.83
CA HIS A 562 -24.71 0.54 -14.38
C HIS A 562 -23.65 0.96 -15.41
N THR A 563 -22.58 1.63 -14.96
CA THR A 563 -21.64 2.30 -15.86
C THR A 563 -20.26 2.47 -15.26
N GLY A 564 -19.25 2.55 -16.14
CA GLY A 564 -17.89 2.92 -15.78
C GLY A 564 -17.64 4.41 -15.93
N MET A 565 -16.95 4.99 -14.95
CA MET A 565 -16.35 6.32 -15.05
C MET A 565 -14.92 6.15 -15.56
N LEU A 566 -14.56 6.83 -16.66
CA LEU A 566 -13.33 6.61 -17.40
C LEU A 566 -12.43 7.85 -17.37
N ASN A 567 -11.13 7.62 -17.52
CA ASN A 567 -10.16 8.68 -17.83
C ASN A 567 -9.91 8.81 -19.34
N GLU A 568 -9.11 9.79 -19.75
CA GLU A 568 -8.80 10.08 -21.15
C GLU A 568 -8.06 8.94 -21.87
N GLY A 569 -7.38 8.07 -21.11
CA GLY A 569 -6.72 6.87 -21.63
C GLY A 569 -7.63 5.65 -21.79
N GLY A 570 -8.92 5.78 -21.42
CA GLY A 570 -9.90 4.68 -21.42
C GLY A 570 -9.79 3.75 -20.20
N GLY A 571 -8.99 4.12 -19.19
CA GLY A 571 -8.91 3.40 -17.92
C GLY A 571 -10.10 3.66 -17.02
N TYR A 572 -10.50 2.66 -16.24
CA TYR A 572 -11.58 2.76 -15.25
C TYR A 572 -11.15 3.60 -14.04
N GLU A 573 -11.87 4.67 -13.76
CA GLU A 573 -11.76 5.46 -12.54
C GLU A 573 -12.77 5.00 -11.47
N ASN A 574 -13.91 4.48 -11.90
CA ASN A 574 -14.90 3.88 -11.00
C ASN A 574 -15.87 2.98 -11.77
N ASP A 575 -16.41 1.99 -11.06
CA ASP A 575 -17.50 1.13 -11.51
C ASP A 575 -18.69 1.35 -10.56
N CYS A 576 -19.81 1.86 -11.07
CA CYS A 576 -20.90 2.35 -10.24
C CYS A 576 -22.26 2.19 -10.87
N SER A 577 -23.30 2.39 -10.06
CA SER A 577 -24.69 2.46 -10.51
C SER A 577 -25.25 3.85 -10.25
N ILE A 578 -25.93 4.42 -11.24
CA ILE A 578 -26.53 5.76 -11.16
C ILE A 578 -28.03 5.67 -11.42
N ALA A 579 -28.83 6.14 -10.47
CA ALA A 579 -30.28 6.28 -10.63
C ALA A 579 -30.63 7.74 -10.93
N ARG A 580 -31.44 7.99 -11.98
CA ARG A 580 -31.97 9.30 -12.26
C ARG A 580 -33.23 9.54 -11.40
N LEU A 581 -33.09 10.29 -10.31
CA LEU A 581 -34.19 10.55 -9.36
C LEU A 581 -35.23 11.53 -9.91
N ASN A 582 -34.77 12.53 -10.65
CA ASN A 582 -35.59 13.49 -11.38
C ASN A 582 -34.76 14.11 -12.53
N LYS A 583 -35.28 15.11 -13.24
CA LYS A 583 -34.58 15.73 -14.37
C LYS A 583 -33.20 16.31 -14.03
N ARG A 584 -32.98 16.69 -12.77
CA ARG A 584 -31.82 17.45 -12.31
C ARG A 584 -31.09 16.82 -11.12
N SER A 585 -31.46 15.60 -10.75
CA SER A 585 -30.93 14.91 -9.57
C SER A 585 -30.62 13.46 -9.86
N PHE A 586 -29.43 13.04 -9.47
CA PHE A 586 -28.91 11.70 -9.66
C PHE A 586 -28.38 11.14 -8.34
N PHE A 587 -28.59 9.85 -8.13
CA PHE A 587 -28.08 9.12 -6.96
C PHE A 587 -27.10 8.06 -7.44
N MET A 588 -25.86 8.21 -7.04
CA MET A 588 -24.75 7.35 -7.45
C MET A 588 -24.34 6.43 -6.30
N ILE A 589 -24.14 5.16 -6.59
CA ILE A 589 -23.64 4.13 -5.68
C ILE A 589 -22.30 3.66 -6.19
N SER A 590 -21.28 3.69 -5.32
CA SER A 590 -19.89 3.36 -5.61
C SER A 590 -19.35 2.38 -4.56
N PRO A 591 -18.31 1.59 -4.87
CA PRO A 591 -17.67 0.70 -3.91
C PRO A 591 -17.19 1.44 -2.66
N THR A 592 -17.19 0.75 -1.52
CA THR A 592 -16.83 1.32 -0.20
C THR A 592 -15.45 1.95 -0.17
N ASP A 593 -14.45 1.31 -0.77
CA ASP A 593 -13.05 1.76 -0.80
C ASP A 593 -12.75 2.80 -1.89
N GLN A 594 -13.72 3.10 -2.74
CA GLN A 594 -13.59 4.12 -3.79
C GLN A 594 -14.09 5.51 -3.35
N GLN A 595 -14.51 5.68 -2.10
CA GLN A 595 -15.12 6.91 -1.60
C GLN A 595 -14.26 8.15 -1.89
N VAL A 596 -13.01 8.14 -1.48
CA VAL A 596 -12.10 9.29 -1.65
C VAL A 596 -11.70 9.48 -3.11
N HIS A 597 -11.40 8.37 -3.80
CA HIS A 597 -10.99 8.40 -5.21
C HIS A 597 -12.11 8.96 -6.10
N CYS A 598 -13.31 8.43 -5.95
CA CYS A 598 -14.47 8.85 -6.72
C CYS A 598 -14.82 10.32 -6.44
N TRP A 599 -14.81 10.73 -5.17
CA TRP A 599 -15.02 12.13 -4.78
C TRP A 599 -14.01 13.07 -5.44
N ALA A 600 -12.73 12.71 -5.38
CA ALA A 600 -11.65 13.52 -5.95
C ALA A 600 -11.79 13.65 -7.48
N TRP A 601 -12.14 12.54 -8.16
CA TRP A 601 -12.32 12.53 -9.61
C TRP A 601 -13.50 13.39 -10.02
N LEU A 602 -14.66 13.24 -9.39
CA LEU A 602 -15.84 14.07 -9.63
C LEU A 602 -15.54 15.55 -9.40
N LYS A 603 -14.92 15.91 -8.27
CA LYS A 603 -14.51 17.29 -7.93
C LYS A 603 -13.57 17.89 -8.95
N LYS A 604 -12.60 17.14 -9.44
CA LYS A 604 -11.62 17.60 -10.45
C LYS A 604 -12.31 18.06 -11.74
N HIS A 605 -13.41 17.41 -12.13
CA HIS A 605 -14.11 17.65 -13.40
C HIS A 605 -15.37 18.51 -13.25
N MET A 606 -15.71 18.93 -12.03
CA MET A 606 -16.83 19.86 -11.84
C MET A 606 -16.47 21.28 -12.32
N PRO A 607 -17.34 21.94 -13.10
CA PRO A 607 -17.14 23.33 -13.50
C PRO A 607 -17.05 24.25 -12.28
N LYS A 608 -16.05 25.14 -12.24
CA LYS A 608 -15.74 25.99 -11.05
C LYS A 608 -16.86 26.98 -10.68
N ASP A 609 -17.64 27.45 -11.66
CA ASP A 609 -18.72 28.43 -11.49
C ASP A 609 -20.10 27.83 -11.80
N SER A 610 -20.32 26.57 -11.41
CA SER A 610 -21.56 25.84 -11.70
C SER A 610 -22.54 25.84 -10.51
N ASN A 611 -23.82 25.80 -10.81
CA ASN A 611 -24.87 25.51 -9.82
C ASN A 611 -25.00 24.00 -9.54
N LEU A 612 -23.90 23.25 -9.70
CA LEU A 612 -23.82 21.83 -9.47
C LEU A 612 -23.44 21.58 -8.01
N LEU A 613 -24.26 20.81 -7.31
CA LEU A 613 -24.02 20.35 -5.96
C LEU A 613 -23.67 18.86 -5.99
N LEU A 614 -22.51 18.50 -5.44
CA LEU A 614 -22.10 17.15 -5.15
C LEU A 614 -22.04 16.96 -3.63
N GLU A 615 -22.82 15.98 -3.15
CA GLU A 615 -22.84 15.63 -1.72
C GLU A 615 -22.46 14.17 -1.52
N ASP A 616 -21.63 13.90 -0.51
CA ASP A 616 -21.43 12.56 0.04
C ASP A 616 -22.54 12.28 1.06
N VAL A 617 -23.47 11.43 0.68
CA VAL A 617 -24.64 11.05 1.47
C VAL A 617 -24.52 9.63 2.05
N THR A 618 -23.29 9.09 2.11
CA THR A 618 -23.02 7.73 2.59
C THR A 618 -23.66 7.48 3.96
N TRP A 619 -23.58 8.46 4.87
CA TRP A 619 -24.11 8.38 6.22
C TRP A 619 -25.58 8.78 6.37
N LYS A 620 -26.22 9.27 5.31
CA LYS A 620 -27.65 9.63 5.37
C LYS A 620 -28.58 8.41 5.25
N TYR A 621 -28.06 7.28 4.79
CA TYR A 621 -28.85 6.09 4.49
C TYR A 621 -28.23 4.82 5.06
N THR A 622 -29.04 4.03 5.75
CA THR A 622 -28.84 2.59 5.91
C THR A 622 -29.21 1.90 4.61
N ALA A 623 -28.37 1.00 4.11
CA ALA A 623 -28.65 0.28 2.87
C ALA A 623 -28.81 -1.22 3.16
N LEU A 624 -29.98 -1.75 2.79
CA LEU A 624 -30.30 -3.17 2.92
C LEU A 624 -30.49 -3.80 1.54
N ASN A 625 -29.84 -4.94 1.31
CA ASN A 625 -30.13 -5.77 0.14
C ASN A 625 -31.07 -6.91 0.54
N LEU A 626 -32.32 -6.83 0.12
CA LEU A 626 -33.31 -7.90 0.23
C LEU A 626 -33.18 -8.77 -1.02
N ILE A 627 -32.70 -10.00 -0.87
CA ILE A 627 -32.26 -10.86 -1.98
C ILE A 627 -32.81 -12.27 -1.86
N GLY A 628 -33.22 -12.86 -2.99
CA GLY A 628 -33.69 -14.23 -3.13
C GLY A 628 -35.03 -14.30 -3.81
N PRO A 629 -35.50 -15.49 -4.25
CA PRO A 629 -36.72 -15.69 -4.98
C PRO A 629 -37.98 -15.20 -4.24
N ARG A 630 -37.95 -15.14 -2.90
CA ARG A 630 -39.04 -14.63 -2.07
C ARG A 630 -38.93 -13.16 -1.67
N ALA A 631 -37.98 -12.42 -2.23
CA ALA A 631 -37.80 -11.00 -1.91
C ALA A 631 -39.02 -10.14 -2.25
N VAL A 632 -39.67 -10.45 -3.37
CA VAL A 632 -40.90 -9.79 -3.79
C VAL A 632 -42.04 -10.01 -2.80
N ASP A 633 -42.19 -11.23 -2.27
CA ASP A 633 -43.22 -11.57 -1.29
C ASP A 633 -43.05 -10.71 -0.02
N VAL A 634 -41.82 -10.67 0.53
CA VAL A 634 -41.53 -9.89 1.73
C VAL A 634 -41.78 -8.40 1.51
N LEU A 635 -41.33 -7.83 0.39
CA LEU A 635 -41.50 -6.40 0.15
C LEU A 635 -42.96 -6.05 -0.10
N SER A 636 -43.75 -6.97 -0.71
CA SER A 636 -45.18 -6.79 -0.94
C SER A 636 -46.00 -6.79 0.36
N GLU A 637 -45.56 -7.52 1.40
CA GLU A 637 -46.18 -7.48 2.72
C GLU A 637 -45.89 -6.18 3.46
N LEU A 638 -44.76 -5.54 3.18
CA LEU A 638 -44.29 -4.32 3.86
C LEU A 638 -44.69 -3.03 3.11
N SER A 639 -45.15 -3.10 1.88
CA SER A 639 -45.48 -1.92 1.07
C SER A 639 -46.80 -2.10 0.32
N TYR A 640 -47.58 -1.02 0.25
CA TYR A 640 -48.79 -0.98 -0.56
C TYR A 640 -48.51 -0.74 -2.07
N ALA A 641 -47.29 -0.47 -2.46
CA ALA A 641 -46.90 -0.27 -3.85
C ALA A 641 -46.94 -1.61 -4.62
N PRO A 642 -47.52 -1.66 -5.83
CA PRO A 642 -47.47 -2.88 -6.63
C PRO A 642 -46.03 -3.28 -7.00
N MET A 643 -45.66 -4.54 -6.73
CA MET A 643 -44.31 -5.11 -7.00
C MET A 643 -44.29 -5.92 -8.30
N THR A 644 -45.24 -5.75 -9.20
CA THR A 644 -45.25 -6.43 -10.49
C THR A 644 -44.22 -5.83 -11.46
N PRO A 645 -43.68 -6.59 -12.43
CA PRO A 645 -42.72 -6.08 -13.42
C PRO A 645 -43.17 -4.86 -14.19
N ASP A 646 -44.50 -4.73 -14.44
CA ASP A 646 -45.09 -3.58 -15.14
C ASP A 646 -45.05 -2.30 -14.28
N HIS A 647 -45.16 -2.42 -12.97
CA HIS A 647 -45.14 -1.30 -12.03
C HIS A 647 -43.78 -1.01 -11.45
N PHE A 648 -42.95 -2.03 -11.32
CA PHE A 648 -41.59 -1.93 -10.82
C PHE A 648 -40.64 -2.78 -11.66
N PRO A 649 -40.24 -2.30 -12.83
CA PRO A 649 -39.37 -3.04 -13.74
C PRO A 649 -37.95 -3.17 -13.16
N SER A 650 -37.18 -4.11 -13.73
CA SER A 650 -35.75 -4.25 -13.38
C SER A 650 -34.99 -2.97 -13.72
N LEU A 651 -33.92 -2.69 -12.96
CA LEU A 651 -33.09 -1.47 -13.05
C LEU A 651 -33.93 -0.19 -12.93
N PHE A 652 -34.83 -0.20 -11.97
CA PHE A 652 -35.67 0.95 -11.67
C PHE A 652 -35.60 1.34 -10.20
N CYS A 653 -35.60 2.64 -9.90
CA CYS A 653 -35.61 3.24 -8.59
C CYS A 653 -36.92 3.94 -8.32
N LYS A 654 -37.56 3.62 -7.20
CA LYS A 654 -38.77 4.30 -6.70
C LYS A 654 -38.60 4.73 -5.27
N GLU A 655 -39.12 5.89 -4.93
CA GLU A 655 -39.34 6.29 -3.54
C GLU A 655 -40.72 5.79 -3.09
N MET A 656 -40.73 5.08 -1.95
CA MET A 656 -41.97 4.50 -1.41
C MET A 656 -41.89 4.35 0.11
N SER A 657 -43.05 4.04 0.69
CA SER A 657 -43.11 3.64 2.12
C SER A 657 -42.92 2.13 2.24
N VAL A 658 -42.16 1.71 3.21
CA VAL A 658 -41.90 0.29 3.57
C VAL A 658 -42.06 0.17 5.08
N GLY A 659 -42.97 -0.67 5.56
CA GLY A 659 -43.36 -0.71 6.96
C GLY A 659 -43.83 0.67 7.43
N TYR A 660 -43.25 1.16 8.52
CA TYR A 660 -43.56 2.49 9.08
C TYR A 660 -42.69 3.62 8.49
N ALA A 661 -41.67 3.28 7.71
CA ALA A 661 -40.72 4.26 7.17
C ALA A 661 -41.20 4.81 5.80
N ASN A 662 -41.06 6.12 5.62
CA ASN A 662 -41.39 6.84 4.40
C ASN A 662 -40.13 7.32 3.68
N GLY A 663 -40.27 7.60 2.38
CA GLY A 663 -39.15 8.16 1.61
C GLY A 663 -37.99 7.18 1.39
N ILE A 664 -38.27 5.88 1.42
CA ILE A 664 -37.25 4.86 1.15
C ILE A 664 -37.04 4.77 -0.35
N ARG A 665 -35.79 4.91 -0.78
CA ARG A 665 -35.43 4.64 -2.17
C ARG A 665 -35.23 3.15 -2.35
N VAL A 666 -36.11 2.53 -3.11
CA VAL A 666 -36.06 1.10 -3.43
C VAL A 666 -35.59 0.94 -4.88
N MET A 667 -34.55 0.17 -5.09
CA MET A 667 -33.98 -0.12 -6.40
C MET A 667 -34.17 -1.61 -6.73
N SER A 668 -34.78 -1.92 -7.87
CA SER A 668 -34.93 -3.29 -8.34
C SER A 668 -33.64 -3.77 -9.01
N MET A 669 -32.62 -3.96 -8.19
CA MET A 669 -31.31 -4.47 -8.60
C MET A 669 -30.62 -5.26 -7.46
N THR A 670 -29.78 -6.20 -7.84
CA THR A 670 -28.87 -6.92 -6.94
C THR A 670 -27.50 -7.05 -7.62
N HIS A 671 -26.49 -7.34 -6.83
CA HIS A 671 -25.12 -7.56 -7.35
C HIS A 671 -24.80 -9.03 -7.65
N THR A 672 -25.72 -9.95 -7.42
CA THR A 672 -25.51 -11.40 -7.47
C THR A 672 -26.31 -12.11 -8.58
N GLY A 673 -27.28 -11.41 -9.18
CA GLY A 673 -28.14 -11.95 -10.23
C GLY A 673 -29.41 -12.63 -9.71
N GLU A 674 -29.54 -12.91 -8.41
CA GLU A 674 -30.78 -13.35 -7.79
C GLU A 674 -31.80 -12.18 -7.79
N PRO A 675 -33.14 -12.47 -7.84
CA PRO A 675 -34.14 -11.44 -7.67
C PRO A 675 -34.00 -10.69 -6.34
N GLY A 676 -34.27 -9.40 -6.33
CA GLY A 676 -34.20 -8.65 -5.08
C GLY A 676 -34.19 -7.13 -5.26
N PHE A 677 -34.00 -6.46 -4.12
CA PHE A 677 -34.09 -5.01 -4.03
C PHE A 677 -33.02 -4.45 -3.10
N MET A 678 -32.47 -3.31 -3.50
CA MET A 678 -31.68 -2.47 -2.61
C MET A 678 -32.57 -1.40 -2.01
N LEU A 679 -32.62 -1.32 -0.69
CA LEU A 679 -33.40 -0.34 0.07
C LEU A 679 -32.46 0.68 0.70
N TYR A 680 -32.59 1.94 0.35
CA TYR A 680 -31.85 3.05 0.98
C TYR A 680 -32.79 3.77 1.94
N ILE A 681 -32.63 3.48 3.21
CA ILE A 681 -33.50 3.89 4.30
C ILE A 681 -32.89 5.12 4.97
N PRO A 682 -33.59 6.27 5.03
CA PRO A 682 -33.09 7.41 5.79
C PRO A 682 -32.77 7.01 7.23
N ILE A 683 -31.64 7.49 7.75
CA ILE A 683 -31.11 7.02 9.05
C ILE A 683 -32.08 7.25 10.23
N GLU A 684 -33.01 8.19 10.11
CA GLU A 684 -34.05 8.45 11.10
C GLU A 684 -35.07 7.29 11.24
N PHE A 685 -35.11 6.35 10.29
CA PHE A 685 -36.00 5.18 10.28
C PHE A 685 -35.23 3.87 10.48
N GLN A 686 -34.02 3.91 11.03
CA GLN A 686 -33.13 2.76 11.13
C GLN A 686 -33.63 1.66 12.10
N GLU A 687 -34.52 1.95 13.04
CA GLU A 687 -35.11 1.00 13.97
C GLU A 687 -36.25 0.18 13.36
#